data_3ed2c9d7069826f80dbbc53f6967b0ff
#
_entry.id   3ed2c9d7069826f80dbbc53f6967b0ff
#
_cell.length_a   1.000
_cell.length_b   1.000
_cell.length_c   1.000
_cell.angle_alpha   90.00
_cell.angle_beta   90.00
_cell.angle_gamma   90.00
#
_symmetry.space_group_name_H-M   'P 1'
#
loop_
_entity.id
_entity.type
_entity.pdbx_description
1 polymer ?
#
loop_
_entity_poly.entity_id
_entity_poly.type
_entity_poly.pdbx_seq_one_letter_code
_entity_poly.pdbx_strand_id
1 'polypeptide(L)'
;VNFRFSNGPQVSAPIEAPLVDVGSIASNRLACAPLPDNSLNGRIALVERGACTLAEKVTNAQRAGAVAVVITNFEGGAVFQLTSLDGTGIPSGLIGFNAGNSLRAFLSNQERVVRLNPAFREVSAAADEIAVFSARGPAIGDYGVKPDLVAVGTDLYAATQRLDPSGGMFAPDGYTVVDGTSFSAPLVAGIAALVKQDKPGLSADQVKSVLVNTGSTVLVDYDNNNRQIQAPIAAMGGGKADAVRALRANLSAEPSSLAFGLLTGGSFPSLGLLLTNLSSAGSLNLSARVETRTAASSVNVTVTPSNFALLAGQQTQLTVRLSGTRPAPGRYEGFIVISGGATELRVPYSFYSGPAAPFNMYALSGGFFDAIPGYRQNVLMKVVDEFGIPVRGVAVVGQVVAGNGRIIFANERTDEYGIAEATLEAGQNLGEQVFRFRAGNLFADFVANVIPRPAIAAGGIRDAASNEASTAFTAGQYISIFGTGLSPNQRVFSGNQLALSLSRVSVSFDNEAERVSAPGRIQFVSNGQINVQIPWECAGLATVDMKVSIGDFSSAVQTLRLRAANPAPFEYTEPGTNRRLVAALDGNFALISSANPARRGQVAQLYVNGLGAVDPTPGSGQVSPANPLARTNATPVVRIGGQNAQVLFSGLAPGIVGLYQVNVIVPENAATGPETELTIQQSGVTSRTARIPVQ
;
A
#
# COMPACT_ATOMS: atom_id res chain seq x y z
N VAL A 1 -25.89 -0.33 11.26
CA VAL A 1 -24.60 0.36 11.25
C VAL A 1 -23.74 -0.27 10.17
N ASN A 2 -23.17 0.54 9.27
CA ASN A 2 -22.20 0.06 8.30
C ASN A 2 -20.89 -0.28 9.01
N PHE A 3 -20.52 -1.55 8.97
CA PHE A 3 -19.31 -2.10 9.55
C PHE A 3 -18.42 -2.65 8.43
N ARG A 4 -17.18 -2.19 8.35
CA ARG A 4 -16.25 -2.68 7.35
C ARG A 4 -15.19 -3.54 8.02
N PHE A 5 -15.17 -4.84 7.70
CA PHE A 5 -14.17 -5.78 8.21
C PHE A 5 -12.74 -5.36 7.81
N SER A 6 -11.80 -5.63 8.71
CA SER A 6 -10.36 -5.42 8.46
C SER A 6 -9.79 -6.54 7.58
N ASN A 7 -8.48 -6.44 7.28
CA ASN A 7 -7.71 -7.52 6.68
C ASN A 7 -7.27 -8.61 7.68
N GLY A 8 -7.74 -8.57 8.93
CA GLY A 8 -7.51 -9.61 9.94
C GLY A 8 -8.29 -10.89 9.65
N PRO A 9 -8.48 -11.77 10.67
CA PRO A 9 -9.18 -13.04 10.51
C PRO A 9 -10.55 -12.88 9.84
N GLN A 10 -10.79 -13.65 8.79
CA GLN A 10 -12.02 -13.61 8.02
C GLN A 10 -13.16 -14.27 8.76
N VAL A 11 -14.37 -13.76 8.56
CA VAL A 11 -15.60 -14.23 9.18
C VAL A 11 -16.47 -14.90 8.12
N SER A 12 -16.71 -16.19 8.27
CA SER A 12 -17.56 -16.97 7.35
C SER A 12 -19.02 -17.10 7.82
N ALA A 13 -19.29 -16.85 9.11
CA ALA A 13 -20.62 -16.91 9.71
C ALA A 13 -20.82 -15.71 10.64
N PRO A 14 -22.08 -15.28 10.89
CA PRO A 14 -22.37 -14.17 11.80
C PRO A 14 -21.82 -14.42 13.21
N ILE A 15 -21.22 -13.38 13.81
CA ILE A 15 -20.82 -13.38 15.21
C ILE A 15 -21.91 -12.66 16.00
N GLU A 16 -22.50 -13.34 16.96
CA GLU A 16 -23.56 -12.80 17.81
C GLU A 16 -23.11 -12.87 19.27
N ALA A 17 -22.90 -11.70 19.89
CA ALA A 17 -22.36 -11.60 21.23
C ALA A 17 -22.71 -10.23 21.86
N PRO A 18 -22.63 -10.12 23.22
CA PRO A 18 -22.80 -8.83 23.88
C PRO A 18 -21.71 -7.85 23.47
N LEU A 19 -22.09 -6.60 23.18
CA LEU A 19 -21.17 -5.50 22.91
C LEU A 19 -20.81 -4.76 24.20
N VAL A 20 -19.54 -4.54 24.45
CA VAL A 20 -19.03 -3.81 25.62
C VAL A 20 -18.21 -2.61 25.16
N ASP A 21 -18.57 -1.40 25.61
CA ASP A 21 -17.72 -0.23 25.47
C ASP A 21 -16.53 -0.37 26.43
N VAL A 22 -15.31 -0.42 25.89
CA VAL A 22 -14.09 -0.58 26.70
C VAL A 22 -13.94 0.55 27.72
N GLY A 23 -14.48 1.74 27.47
CA GLY A 23 -14.51 2.82 28.45
C GLY A 23 -15.30 2.53 29.72
N SER A 24 -16.12 1.46 29.75
CA SER A 24 -16.81 1.01 30.97
C SER A 24 -15.97 0.09 31.87
N ILE A 25 -14.87 -0.47 31.34
CA ILE A 25 -13.99 -1.42 32.03
C ILE A 25 -12.55 -0.96 32.14
N ALA A 26 -12.19 0.14 31.50
CA ALA A 26 -10.87 0.75 31.51
C ALA A 26 -10.95 2.26 31.71
N SER A 27 -9.80 2.92 31.98
CA SER A 27 -9.72 4.37 32.20
C SER A 27 -10.04 5.20 30.94
N ASN A 28 -10.01 4.59 29.75
CA ASN A 28 -10.34 5.21 28.47
C ASN A 28 -10.85 4.15 27.48
N ARG A 29 -11.29 4.59 26.29
CA ARG A 29 -11.86 3.73 25.23
C ARG A 29 -10.83 3.22 24.24
N LEU A 30 -9.55 3.45 24.49
CA LEU A 30 -8.51 3.23 23.48
C LEU A 30 -7.99 1.79 23.44
N ALA A 31 -8.10 1.03 24.52
CA ALA A 31 -7.52 -0.32 24.67
C ALA A 31 -6.00 -0.37 24.36
N CYS A 32 -5.28 0.71 24.61
CA CYS A 32 -3.81 0.79 24.40
C CYS A 32 -3.00 0.12 25.50
N ALA A 33 -3.59 -0.13 26.67
CA ALA A 33 -3.00 -0.91 27.77
C ALA A 33 -3.74 -2.24 27.93
N PRO A 34 -3.12 -3.26 28.56
CA PRO A 34 -3.80 -4.50 28.89
C PRO A 34 -5.12 -4.21 29.64
N LEU A 35 -6.18 -4.86 29.19
CA LEU A 35 -7.48 -4.80 29.84
C LEU A 35 -7.55 -5.85 30.96
N PRO A 36 -8.44 -5.69 31.97
CA PRO A 36 -8.59 -6.68 33.02
C PRO A 36 -8.86 -8.08 32.46
N ASP A 37 -8.23 -9.09 33.01
CA ASP A 37 -8.35 -10.48 32.57
C ASP A 37 -9.81 -10.93 32.54
N ASN A 38 -10.21 -11.61 31.46
CA ASN A 38 -11.55 -12.11 31.20
C ASN A 38 -12.68 -11.06 31.17
N SER A 39 -12.36 -9.75 31.23
CA SER A 39 -13.38 -8.69 31.24
C SER A 39 -14.20 -8.63 29.95
N LEU A 40 -13.72 -9.23 28.86
CA LEU A 40 -14.39 -9.31 27.55
C LEU A 40 -14.69 -10.75 27.13
N ASN A 41 -14.66 -11.70 28.06
CA ASN A 41 -14.85 -13.12 27.74
C ASN A 41 -16.19 -13.38 27.02
N GLY A 42 -16.10 -13.86 25.76
CA GLY A 42 -17.25 -14.11 24.89
C GLY A 42 -17.98 -12.86 24.40
N ARG A 43 -17.35 -11.67 24.47
CA ARG A 43 -17.94 -10.36 24.12
C ARG A 43 -17.30 -9.75 22.90
N ILE A 44 -17.98 -8.79 22.29
CA ILE A 44 -17.44 -7.90 21.25
C ILE A 44 -16.99 -6.61 21.94
N ALA A 45 -15.73 -6.20 21.71
CA ALA A 45 -15.20 -4.96 22.24
C ALA A 45 -15.53 -3.76 21.34
N LEU A 46 -16.03 -2.66 21.91
CA LEU A 46 -16.13 -1.36 21.21
C LEU A 46 -14.99 -0.46 21.70
N VAL A 47 -14.08 -0.13 20.80
CA VAL A 47 -12.87 0.68 21.09
C VAL A 47 -12.81 1.91 20.21
N GLU A 48 -12.01 2.92 20.61
CA GLU A 48 -11.73 4.10 19.79
C GLU A 48 -10.39 3.96 19.08
N ARG A 49 -10.31 4.51 17.86
CA ARG A 49 -9.07 4.71 17.13
C ARG A 49 -8.18 5.76 17.83
N GLY A 50 -6.85 5.68 17.65
CA GLY A 50 -5.87 6.67 18.14
C GLY A 50 -4.97 6.18 19.27
N ALA A 51 -3.92 6.92 19.53
CA ALA A 51 -2.90 6.78 20.59
C ALA A 51 -1.97 5.55 20.51
N CYS A 52 -2.39 4.42 19.99
CA CYS A 52 -1.58 3.21 19.82
C CYS A 52 -1.98 2.48 18.54
N THR A 53 -1.21 1.45 18.15
CA THR A 53 -1.48 0.70 16.93
C THR A 53 -2.82 -0.04 16.99
N LEU A 54 -3.46 -0.21 15.83
CA LEU A 54 -4.72 -0.98 15.75
C LEU A 54 -4.51 -2.44 16.20
N ALA A 55 -3.34 -3.01 15.88
CA ALA A 55 -3.00 -4.37 16.29
C ALA A 55 -2.91 -4.51 17.82
N GLU A 56 -2.35 -3.51 18.53
CA GLU A 56 -2.32 -3.51 20.00
C GLU A 56 -3.73 -3.48 20.61
N LYS A 57 -4.61 -2.64 20.07
CA LYS A 57 -6.03 -2.56 20.51
C LYS A 57 -6.73 -3.91 20.38
N VAL A 58 -6.60 -4.56 19.22
CA VAL A 58 -7.23 -5.86 18.94
C VAL A 58 -6.60 -6.95 19.81
N THR A 59 -5.27 -6.96 19.97
CA THR A 59 -4.55 -7.93 20.80
C THR A 59 -4.90 -7.78 22.29
N ASN A 60 -5.00 -6.57 22.82
CA ASN A 60 -5.40 -6.34 24.21
C ASN A 60 -6.85 -6.76 24.46
N ALA A 61 -7.77 -6.48 23.53
CA ALA A 61 -9.14 -6.97 23.60
C ALA A 61 -9.19 -8.51 23.54
N GLN A 62 -8.44 -9.13 22.66
CA GLN A 62 -8.34 -10.59 22.51
C GLN A 62 -7.81 -11.24 23.80
N ARG A 63 -6.76 -10.69 24.41
CA ARG A 63 -6.23 -11.19 25.70
C ARG A 63 -7.25 -11.11 26.83
N ALA A 64 -8.11 -10.10 26.81
CA ALA A 64 -9.23 -9.97 27.74
C ALA A 64 -10.43 -10.90 27.43
N GLY A 65 -10.32 -11.73 26.37
CA GLY A 65 -11.33 -12.74 26.02
C GLY A 65 -12.33 -12.28 24.97
N ALA A 66 -12.13 -11.15 24.28
CA ALA A 66 -13.03 -10.69 23.22
C ALA A 66 -13.07 -11.67 22.04
N VAL A 67 -14.25 -11.83 21.42
CA VAL A 67 -14.47 -12.64 20.22
C VAL A 67 -14.39 -11.83 18.92
N ALA A 68 -14.53 -10.50 19.00
CA ALA A 68 -14.35 -9.56 17.90
C ALA A 68 -14.13 -8.13 18.44
N VAL A 69 -13.66 -7.22 17.59
CA VAL A 69 -13.46 -5.80 17.94
C VAL A 69 -14.14 -4.90 16.92
N VAL A 70 -14.96 -3.96 17.40
CA VAL A 70 -15.52 -2.85 16.63
C VAL A 70 -14.72 -1.59 16.97
N ILE A 71 -14.06 -1.00 15.97
CA ILE A 71 -13.26 0.20 16.14
C ILE A 71 -14.05 1.40 15.62
N THR A 72 -14.17 2.46 16.42
CA THR A 72 -14.81 3.71 16.00
C THR A 72 -13.76 4.67 15.45
N ASN A 73 -14.06 5.30 14.32
CA ASN A 73 -13.18 6.31 13.73
C ASN A 73 -13.30 7.66 14.42
N PHE A 74 -12.43 8.61 14.05
CA PHE A 74 -12.49 10.01 14.47
C PHE A 74 -13.72 10.73 13.90
N GLU A 75 -14.11 11.83 14.51
CA GLU A 75 -15.11 12.73 13.98
C GLU A 75 -14.71 13.20 12.55
N GLY A 76 -15.64 13.07 11.61
CA GLY A 76 -15.41 13.39 10.19
C GLY A 76 -14.56 12.39 9.41
N GLY A 77 -14.03 11.34 10.05
CA GLY A 77 -13.25 10.31 9.38
C GLY A 77 -14.11 9.35 8.55
N ALA A 78 -13.70 9.08 7.31
CA ALA A 78 -14.36 8.11 6.44
C ALA A 78 -14.20 6.67 6.96
N VAL A 79 -15.16 5.80 6.64
CA VAL A 79 -15.05 4.36 6.92
C VAL A 79 -14.31 3.70 5.77
N PHE A 80 -13.18 3.06 6.08
CA PHE A 80 -12.35 2.35 5.14
C PHE A 80 -11.92 0.98 5.71
N GLN A 81 -11.37 0.12 4.88
CA GLN A 81 -10.85 -1.16 5.35
C GLN A 81 -9.57 -0.95 6.15
N LEU A 82 -9.56 -1.38 7.40
CA LEU A 82 -8.36 -1.38 8.22
C LEU A 82 -7.37 -2.43 7.73
N THR A 83 -6.12 -2.04 7.59
CA THR A 83 -4.98 -2.90 7.23
C THR A 83 -4.05 -3.09 8.43
N SER A 84 -3.03 -3.94 8.29
CA SER A 84 -2.05 -4.27 9.36
C SER A 84 -2.65 -4.99 10.58
N LEU A 85 -3.76 -5.72 10.37
CA LEU A 85 -4.43 -6.55 11.38
C LEU A 85 -4.39 -8.06 11.04
N ASP A 86 -3.68 -8.42 10.00
CA ASP A 86 -3.45 -9.79 9.53
C ASP A 86 -2.72 -10.69 10.56
N GLY A 87 -1.99 -10.09 11.51
CA GLY A 87 -1.36 -10.79 12.64
C GLY A 87 -2.23 -10.94 13.91
N THR A 88 -3.49 -10.45 13.88
CA THR A 88 -4.40 -10.58 15.02
C THR A 88 -5.18 -11.90 14.99
N GLY A 89 -5.61 -12.40 16.14
CA GLY A 89 -6.30 -13.70 16.25
C GLY A 89 -7.82 -13.63 16.25
N ILE A 90 -8.44 -12.44 16.27
CA ILE A 90 -9.88 -12.25 16.26
C ILE A 90 -10.31 -11.24 15.19
N PRO A 91 -11.53 -11.38 14.63
CA PRO A 91 -12.08 -10.44 13.66
C PRO A 91 -12.21 -9.03 14.21
N SER A 92 -11.97 -8.05 13.37
CA SER A 92 -12.13 -6.64 13.70
C SER A 92 -12.62 -5.84 12.50
N GLY A 93 -13.11 -4.62 12.75
CA GLY A 93 -13.52 -3.73 11.67
C GLY A 93 -13.83 -2.32 12.17
N LEU A 94 -14.01 -1.42 11.19
CA LEU A 94 -14.21 0.00 11.41
C LEU A 94 -15.66 0.42 11.21
N ILE A 95 -16.11 1.33 12.07
CA ILE A 95 -17.35 2.10 11.91
C ILE A 95 -17.05 3.60 12.01
N GLY A 96 -17.93 4.43 11.46
CA GLY A 96 -17.81 5.89 11.58
C GLY A 96 -18.04 6.39 13.00
N PHE A 97 -17.57 7.60 13.31
CA PHE A 97 -17.70 8.26 14.61
C PHE A 97 -19.15 8.35 15.11
N ASN A 98 -20.08 8.85 14.29
CA ASN A 98 -21.48 8.98 14.64
C ASN A 98 -22.15 7.62 14.91
N ALA A 99 -21.76 6.58 14.15
CA ALA A 99 -22.22 5.22 14.37
C ALA A 99 -21.72 4.66 15.71
N GLY A 100 -20.46 4.95 16.07
CA GLY A 100 -19.89 4.61 17.37
C GLY A 100 -20.64 5.26 18.52
N ASN A 101 -20.94 6.56 18.42
CA ASN A 101 -21.74 7.29 19.42
C ASN A 101 -23.16 6.74 19.53
N SER A 102 -23.78 6.37 18.41
CA SER A 102 -25.10 5.72 18.41
C SER A 102 -25.08 4.37 19.10
N LEU A 103 -24.02 3.56 18.89
CA LEU A 103 -23.87 2.28 19.61
C LEU A 103 -23.67 2.50 21.11
N ARG A 104 -22.88 3.45 21.53
CA ARG A 104 -22.72 3.81 22.96
C ARG A 104 -24.04 4.25 23.60
N ALA A 105 -24.79 5.09 22.90
CA ALA A 105 -26.13 5.48 23.34
C ALA A 105 -27.08 4.27 23.42
N PHE A 106 -27.01 3.35 22.48
CA PHE A 106 -27.78 2.11 22.49
C PHE A 106 -27.41 1.21 23.67
N LEU A 107 -26.14 1.14 24.05
CA LEU A 107 -25.69 0.38 25.21
C LEU A 107 -26.22 0.97 26.52
N SER A 108 -26.34 2.30 26.65
CA SER A 108 -26.84 3.00 27.86
C SER A 108 -26.32 2.40 29.18
N ASN A 109 -25.00 2.09 29.22
CA ASN A 109 -24.30 1.40 30.31
C ASN A 109 -24.78 -0.04 30.60
N GLN A 110 -25.47 -0.69 29.67
CA GLN A 110 -25.88 -2.08 29.74
C GLN A 110 -25.27 -2.87 28.56
N GLU A 111 -24.92 -4.12 28.82
CA GLU A 111 -24.54 -5.04 27.76
C GLU A 111 -25.73 -5.36 26.87
N ARG A 112 -25.58 -5.29 25.56
CA ARG A 112 -26.62 -5.69 24.59
C ARG A 112 -26.01 -6.56 23.52
N VAL A 113 -26.68 -7.61 23.13
CA VAL A 113 -26.27 -8.51 22.06
C VAL A 113 -26.33 -7.76 20.72
N VAL A 114 -25.24 -7.82 19.98
CA VAL A 114 -25.14 -7.32 18.60
C VAL A 114 -24.72 -8.46 17.68
N ARG A 115 -25.04 -8.32 16.40
CA ARG A 115 -24.70 -9.30 15.38
C ARG A 115 -23.80 -8.65 14.34
N LEU A 116 -22.55 -9.14 14.21
CA LEU A 116 -21.66 -8.82 13.11
C LEU A 116 -21.94 -9.82 11.98
N ASN A 117 -22.56 -9.35 10.91
CA ASN A 117 -22.94 -10.20 9.79
C ASN A 117 -21.92 -10.04 8.64
N PRO A 118 -21.19 -11.10 8.22
CA PRO A 118 -20.29 -11.05 7.09
C PRO A 118 -21.02 -11.06 5.73
N ALA A 119 -22.32 -11.34 5.70
CA ALA A 119 -23.07 -11.33 4.45
C ALA A 119 -23.11 -9.91 3.87
N PHE A 120 -22.67 -9.78 2.63
CA PHE A 120 -22.81 -8.55 1.87
C PHE A 120 -24.30 -8.27 1.62
N ARG A 121 -24.70 -7.02 1.84
CA ARG A 121 -26.00 -6.56 1.39
C ARG A 121 -25.81 -6.04 -0.04
N GLU A 122 -26.56 -6.59 -0.98
CA GLU A 122 -26.68 -5.97 -2.29
C GLU A 122 -27.31 -4.58 -2.13
N VAL A 123 -26.57 -3.57 -2.53
CA VAL A 123 -27.07 -2.20 -2.63
C VAL A 123 -27.08 -1.88 -4.12
N SER A 124 -28.22 -1.48 -4.66
CA SER A 124 -28.28 -0.93 -6.01
C SER A 124 -27.31 0.26 -6.09
N ALA A 125 -26.22 0.11 -6.83
CA ALA A 125 -25.35 1.22 -7.16
C ALA A 125 -25.99 2.02 -8.29
N ALA A 126 -26.08 3.34 -8.12
CA ALA A 126 -26.46 4.21 -9.23
C ALA A 126 -25.34 4.17 -10.28
N ALA A 127 -25.71 3.83 -11.51
CA ALA A 127 -24.78 3.90 -12.63
C ALA A 127 -24.38 5.37 -12.88
N ASP A 128 -23.14 5.59 -13.30
CA ASP A 128 -22.63 6.91 -13.70
C ASP A 128 -22.61 7.96 -12.55
N GLU A 129 -22.38 7.51 -11.32
CA GLU A 129 -22.22 8.36 -10.14
C GLU A 129 -20.73 8.70 -9.89
N ILE A 130 -20.46 9.96 -9.52
CA ILE A 130 -19.12 10.37 -9.12
C ILE A 130 -18.79 9.78 -7.74
N ALA A 131 -17.74 8.98 -7.67
CA ALA A 131 -17.30 8.38 -6.40
C ALA A 131 -16.91 9.46 -5.38
N VAL A 132 -17.28 9.25 -4.11
CA VAL A 132 -17.02 10.21 -3.01
C VAL A 132 -15.54 10.50 -2.78
N PHE A 133 -14.66 9.55 -3.12
CA PHE A 133 -13.21 9.70 -3.02
C PHE A 133 -12.57 10.35 -4.24
N SER A 134 -13.34 10.65 -5.32
CA SER A 134 -12.80 11.30 -6.51
C SER A 134 -12.44 12.76 -6.21
N ALA A 135 -11.20 13.13 -6.54
CA ALA A 135 -10.74 14.51 -6.35
C ALA A 135 -11.54 15.49 -7.21
N ARG A 136 -11.79 16.68 -6.69
CA ARG A 136 -12.55 17.73 -7.35
C ARG A 136 -11.68 18.95 -7.60
N GLY A 137 -11.92 19.64 -8.72
CA GLY A 137 -11.32 20.92 -9.04
C GLY A 137 -11.87 22.10 -8.21
N PRO A 138 -11.34 23.30 -8.43
CA PRO A 138 -10.35 23.64 -9.46
C PRO A 138 -8.92 23.22 -9.10
N ALA A 139 -8.02 23.23 -10.09
CA ALA A 139 -6.59 23.10 -9.85
C ALA A 139 -6.10 24.27 -8.98
N ILE A 140 -5.06 23.97 -8.16
CA ILE A 140 -4.48 24.96 -7.25
C ILE A 140 -3.65 25.97 -8.07
N GLY A 141 -3.87 27.24 -7.83
CA GLY A 141 -3.13 28.35 -8.44
C GLY A 141 -3.78 28.91 -9.71
N ASP A 142 -3.94 28.12 -10.77
CA ASP A 142 -4.44 28.57 -12.07
C ASP A 142 -5.95 28.38 -12.27
N TYR A 143 -6.64 27.74 -11.34
CA TYR A 143 -8.06 27.39 -11.40
C TYR A 143 -8.39 26.50 -12.63
N GLY A 144 -7.44 25.74 -13.13
CA GLY A 144 -7.62 24.81 -14.25
C GLY A 144 -8.75 23.82 -14.00
N VAL A 145 -9.39 23.37 -15.10
CA VAL A 145 -10.42 22.33 -15.04
C VAL A 145 -9.78 21.01 -14.62
N LYS A 146 -10.18 20.49 -13.47
CA LYS A 146 -9.79 19.19 -12.93
C LYS A 146 -11.00 18.49 -12.31
N PRO A 147 -11.08 17.14 -12.41
CA PRO A 147 -10.24 16.26 -13.24
C PRO A 147 -10.36 16.62 -14.72
N ASP A 148 -9.42 16.17 -15.60
CA ASP A 148 -9.58 16.36 -17.04
C ASP A 148 -10.78 15.57 -17.58
N LEU A 149 -10.96 14.31 -17.10
CA LEU A 149 -12.11 13.45 -17.35
C LEU A 149 -12.18 12.38 -16.25
N VAL A 150 -13.23 11.61 -16.21
CA VAL A 150 -13.42 10.49 -15.27
C VAL A 150 -13.56 9.16 -16.02
N ALA A 151 -13.31 8.05 -15.32
CA ALA A 151 -13.55 6.69 -15.81
C ALA A 151 -14.03 5.82 -14.65
N VAL A 152 -14.51 4.61 -14.96
CA VAL A 152 -14.96 3.66 -13.94
C VAL A 152 -13.82 3.41 -12.94
N GLY A 153 -14.10 3.54 -11.66
CA GLY A 153 -13.13 3.41 -10.57
C GLY A 153 -13.71 2.75 -9.32
N THR A 154 -14.93 2.22 -9.40
CA THR A 154 -15.60 1.47 -8.33
C THR A 154 -16.09 0.13 -8.84
N ASP A 155 -16.12 -0.86 -7.95
CA ASP A 155 -16.58 -2.22 -8.22
C ASP A 155 -15.87 -2.89 -9.42
N LEU A 156 -14.60 -2.57 -9.63
CA LEU A 156 -13.81 -3.15 -10.71
C LEU A 156 -13.31 -4.53 -10.32
N TYR A 157 -13.68 -5.54 -11.12
CA TYR A 157 -13.12 -6.89 -11.01
C TYR A 157 -11.77 -6.93 -11.72
N ALA A 158 -10.69 -7.06 -10.97
CA ALA A 158 -9.32 -6.93 -11.45
C ALA A 158 -8.44 -8.12 -11.02
N ALA A 159 -7.40 -8.39 -11.80
CA ALA A 159 -6.39 -9.39 -11.43
C ALA A 159 -5.65 -8.96 -10.17
N THR A 160 -5.34 -9.94 -9.33
CA THR A 160 -4.65 -9.73 -8.07
C THR A 160 -3.62 -10.82 -7.78
N GLN A 161 -2.88 -10.67 -6.67
CA GLN A 161 -1.83 -11.60 -6.28
C GLN A 161 -2.39 -12.88 -5.64
N ARG A 162 -1.74 -14.02 -5.91
CA ARG A 162 -2.02 -15.35 -5.33
C ARG A 162 -0.85 -15.90 -4.49
N LEU A 163 0.18 -15.08 -4.26
CA LEU A 163 1.45 -15.54 -3.71
C LEU A 163 1.45 -15.55 -2.18
N ASP A 164 0.79 -14.59 -1.56
CA ASP A 164 0.77 -14.43 -0.12
C ASP A 164 -0.66 -14.44 0.41
N PRO A 165 -1.13 -15.57 1.00
CA PRO A 165 -2.48 -15.69 1.54
C PRO A 165 -2.85 -14.65 2.60
N SER A 166 -1.88 -14.08 3.29
CA SER A 166 -2.07 -13.02 4.27
C SER A 166 -1.72 -11.64 3.72
N GLY A 167 -1.35 -11.53 2.44
CA GLY A 167 -1.01 -10.28 1.78
C GLY A 167 -2.21 -9.44 1.41
N GLY A 168 -2.00 -8.12 1.30
CA GLY A 168 -3.04 -7.22 0.79
C GLY A 168 -3.52 -7.65 -0.59
N MET A 169 -4.83 -7.56 -0.82
CA MET A 169 -5.49 -7.93 -2.08
C MET A 169 -5.31 -9.40 -2.50
N PHE A 170 -4.96 -10.31 -1.58
CA PHE A 170 -4.88 -11.73 -1.91
C PHE A 170 -6.26 -12.31 -2.29
N ALA A 171 -6.29 -13.07 -3.39
CA ALA A 171 -7.42 -13.93 -3.72
C ALA A 171 -6.90 -15.24 -4.35
N PRO A 172 -7.39 -16.41 -3.90
CA PRO A 172 -6.86 -17.70 -4.36
C PRO A 172 -7.17 -17.98 -5.85
N ASP A 173 -8.22 -17.37 -6.40
CA ASP A 173 -8.59 -17.40 -7.82
C ASP A 173 -7.79 -16.39 -8.66
N GLY A 174 -7.08 -15.46 -8.03
CA GLY A 174 -6.26 -14.43 -8.68
C GLY A 174 -7.04 -13.21 -9.14
N TYR A 175 -8.26 -13.00 -8.64
CA TYR A 175 -9.10 -11.85 -8.96
C TYR A 175 -9.75 -11.28 -7.71
N THR A 176 -9.98 -9.96 -7.70
CA THR A 176 -10.68 -9.28 -6.60
C THR A 176 -11.42 -8.04 -7.10
N VAL A 177 -12.39 -7.59 -6.34
CA VAL A 177 -13.08 -6.32 -6.59
C VAL A 177 -12.30 -5.20 -5.93
N VAL A 178 -12.07 -4.10 -6.67
CA VAL A 178 -11.28 -2.96 -6.24
C VAL A 178 -11.96 -1.64 -6.51
N ASP A 179 -11.71 -0.66 -5.63
CA ASP A 179 -12.14 0.73 -5.76
C ASP A 179 -10.94 1.66 -5.74
N GLY A 180 -10.96 2.70 -6.56
CA GLY A 180 -9.95 3.75 -6.56
C GLY A 180 -9.79 4.44 -7.90
N THR A 181 -9.45 5.73 -7.88
CA THR A 181 -9.02 6.48 -9.07
C THR A 181 -7.75 5.88 -9.68
N SER A 182 -6.97 5.12 -8.90
CA SER A 182 -5.81 4.35 -9.36
C SER A 182 -6.17 3.27 -10.39
N PHE A 183 -7.43 2.82 -10.44
CA PHE A 183 -7.94 1.87 -11.43
C PHE A 183 -8.63 2.58 -12.60
N SER A 184 -9.15 3.79 -12.40
CA SER A 184 -9.67 4.63 -13.49
C SER A 184 -8.57 5.10 -14.46
N ALA A 185 -7.41 5.48 -13.94
CA ALA A 185 -6.29 5.99 -14.71
C ALA A 185 -5.77 4.99 -15.77
N PRO A 186 -5.51 3.70 -15.47
CA PRO A 186 -5.09 2.73 -16.47
C PRO A 186 -6.17 2.42 -17.52
N LEU A 187 -7.47 2.55 -17.19
CA LEU A 187 -8.53 2.44 -18.20
C LEU A 187 -8.42 3.57 -19.24
N VAL A 188 -8.19 4.80 -18.77
CA VAL A 188 -7.96 5.95 -19.67
C VAL A 188 -6.68 5.76 -20.48
N ALA A 189 -5.60 5.25 -19.86
CA ALA A 189 -4.35 4.95 -20.57
C ALA A 189 -4.56 3.88 -21.66
N GLY A 190 -5.37 2.86 -21.38
CA GLY A 190 -5.76 1.85 -22.38
C GLY A 190 -6.53 2.43 -23.56
N ILE A 191 -7.49 3.34 -23.30
CA ILE A 191 -8.21 4.04 -24.37
C ILE A 191 -7.26 4.93 -25.18
N ALA A 192 -6.32 5.64 -24.53
CA ALA A 192 -5.30 6.44 -25.20
C ALA A 192 -4.42 5.59 -26.12
N ALA A 193 -4.03 4.38 -25.68
CA ALA A 193 -3.28 3.45 -26.50
C ALA A 193 -4.05 2.99 -27.74
N LEU A 194 -5.35 2.69 -27.60
CA LEU A 194 -6.22 2.35 -28.72
C LEU A 194 -6.35 3.51 -29.72
N VAL A 195 -6.53 4.74 -29.23
CA VAL A 195 -6.55 5.95 -30.08
C VAL A 195 -5.23 6.12 -30.81
N LYS A 196 -4.10 5.92 -30.12
CA LYS A 196 -2.76 6.04 -30.70
C LYS A 196 -2.47 4.93 -31.72
N GLN A 197 -3.00 3.72 -31.50
CA GLN A 197 -2.90 2.61 -32.45
C GLN A 197 -3.71 2.90 -33.73
N ASP A 198 -4.94 3.41 -33.60
CA ASP A 198 -5.80 3.75 -34.74
C ASP A 198 -5.31 5.00 -35.51
N LYS A 199 -4.78 5.98 -34.81
CA LYS A 199 -4.31 7.27 -35.33
C LYS A 199 -2.88 7.59 -34.85
N PRO A 200 -1.84 6.88 -35.34
CA PRO A 200 -0.47 6.99 -34.85
C PRO A 200 0.16 8.39 -35.03
N GLY A 201 -0.38 9.19 -35.98
CA GLY A 201 0.10 10.55 -36.26
C GLY A 201 -0.36 11.61 -35.26
N LEU A 202 -1.30 11.32 -34.34
CA LEU A 202 -1.78 12.32 -33.38
C LEU A 202 -0.69 12.72 -32.38
N SER A 203 -0.62 14.00 -32.05
CA SER A 203 0.16 14.52 -30.93
C SER A 203 -0.43 14.08 -29.59
N ALA A 204 0.32 14.22 -28.48
CA ALA A 204 -0.17 13.94 -27.13
C ALA A 204 -1.41 14.82 -26.79
N ASP A 205 -1.38 16.10 -27.16
CA ASP A 205 -2.48 17.03 -26.93
C ASP A 205 -3.72 16.67 -27.75
N GLN A 206 -3.55 16.21 -28.99
CA GLN A 206 -4.65 15.71 -29.82
C GLN A 206 -5.26 14.43 -29.24
N VAL A 207 -4.45 13.49 -28.76
CA VAL A 207 -4.93 12.29 -28.04
C VAL A 207 -5.70 12.71 -26.79
N LYS A 208 -5.15 13.62 -25.99
CA LYS A 208 -5.83 14.18 -24.81
C LYS A 208 -7.17 14.82 -25.19
N SER A 209 -7.18 15.64 -26.24
CA SER A 209 -8.40 16.31 -26.72
C SER A 209 -9.51 15.32 -27.09
N VAL A 210 -9.22 14.31 -27.92
CA VAL A 210 -10.23 13.34 -28.33
C VAL A 210 -10.78 12.51 -27.17
N LEU A 211 -9.97 12.27 -26.13
CA LEU A 211 -10.42 11.61 -24.91
C LEU A 211 -11.31 12.51 -24.06
N VAL A 212 -10.86 13.72 -23.78
CA VAL A 212 -11.55 14.68 -22.89
C VAL A 212 -12.82 15.19 -23.53
N ASN A 213 -12.76 15.58 -24.81
CA ASN A 213 -13.85 16.32 -25.49
C ASN A 213 -14.93 15.41 -26.07
N THR A 214 -14.77 14.09 -26.00
CA THR A 214 -15.81 13.14 -26.44
C THR A 214 -16.43 12.36 -25.28
N GLY A 215 -16.07 12.67 -24.05
CA GLY A 215 -16.60 12.02 -22.85
C GLY A 215 -18.13 12.12 -22.72
N SER A 216 -18.73 11.15 -22.05
CA SER A 216 -20.16 11.18 -21.69
C SER A 216 -20.38 12.12 -20.52
N THR A 217 -21.24 13.12 -20.69
CA THR A 217 -21.55 14.12 -19.65
C THR A 217 -22.82 13.80 -18.86
N VAL A 218 -23.41 12.63 -19.06
CA VAL A 218 -24.57 12.14 -18.32
C VAL A 218 -24.06 11.45 -17.05
N LEU A 219 -23.69 12.26 -16.06
CA LEU A 219 -23.14 11.82 -14.78
C LEU A 219 -23.89 12.47 -13.63
N VAL A 220 -23.97 11.73 -12.53
CA VAL A 220 -24.66 12.11 -11.30
C VAL A 220 -23.66 12.41 -10.19
N ASP A 221 -24.00 13.39 -9.38
CA ASP A 221 -23.29 13.77 -8.16
C ASP A 221 -24.30 14.14 -7.06
N TYR A 222 -23.84 14.44 -5.85
CA TYR A 222 -24.66 14.87 -4.75
C TYR A 222 -24.23 16.24 -4.24
N ASP A 223 -25.20 17.09 -3.97
CA ASP A 223 -24.93 18.39 -3.34
C ASP A 223 -24.67 18.26 -1.84
N ASN A 224 -24.33 19.36 -1.17
CA ASN A 224 -24.05 19.41 0.26
C ASN A 224 -25.24 19.01 1.17
N ASN A 225 -26.46 18.90 0.58
CA ASN A 225 -27.66 18.44 1.25
C ASN A 225 -28.00 16.98 0.90
N ASN A 226 -27.06 16.26 0.27
CA ASN A 226 -27.21 14.89 -0.21
C ASN A 226 -28.36 14.71 -1.22
N ARG A 227 -28.65 15.76 -2.01
CA ARG A 227 -29.62 15.69 -3.12
C ARG A 227 -28.86 15.38 -4.38
N GLN A 228 -29.40 14.45 -5.18
CA GLN A 228 -28.87 14.09 -6.48
C GLN A 228 -28.93 15.29 -7.44
N ILE A 229 -27.79 15.60 -8.05
CA ILE A 229 -27.61 16.65 -9.05
C ILE A 229 -26.87 16.11 -10.27
N GLN A 230 -26.94 16.82 -11.36
CA GLN A 230 -26.05 16.57 -12.48
C GLN A 230 -24.60 16.91 -12.06
N ALA A 231 -23.64 16.03 -12.35
CA ALA A 231 -22.26 16.23 -11.97
C ALA A 231 -21.70 17.54 -12.54
N PRO A 232 -21.12 18.40 -11.71
CA PRO A 232 -20.46 19.62 -12.17
C PRO A 232 -19.18 19.32 -12.92
N ILE A 233 -18.74 20.25 -13.78
CA ILE A 233 -17.44 20.11 -14.52
C ILE A 233 -16.28 19.95 -13.55
N ALA A 234 -16.28 20.63 -12.41
CA ALA A 234 -15.27 20.47 -11.36
C ALA A 234 -15.22 19.06 -10.72
N ALA A 235 -16.20 18.17 -11.01
CA ALA A 235 -16.19 16.78 -10.55
C ALA A 235 -15.97 15.79 -11.70
N MET A 236 -16.31 16.13 -12.93
CA MET A 236 -16.27 15.22 -14.06
C MET A 236 -15.34 15.65 -15.22
N GLY A 237 -14.87 16.91 -15.24
CA GLY A 237 -14.13 17.46 -16.39
C GLY A 237 -14.92 17.40 -17.70
N GLY A 238 -14.35 16.80 -18.72
CA GLY A 238 -14.99 16.54 -20.01
C GLY A 238 -16.04 15.42 -20.00
N GLY A 239 -16.19 14.70 -18.86
CA GLY A 239 -17.14 13.59 -18.70
C GLY A 239 -16.48 12.24 -18.52
N LYS A 240 -17.27 11.15 -18.57
CA LYS A 240 -16.78 9.77 -18.51
C LYS A 240 -16.17 9.36 -19.84
N ALA A 241 -14.95 8.85 -19.82
CA ALA A 241 -14.22 8.38 -20.98
C ALA A 241 -15.06 7.39 -21.81
N ASP A 242 -15.14 7.65 -23.12
CA ASP A 242 -15.88 6.83 -24.10
C ASP A 242 -14.92 6.45 -25.23
N ALA A 243 -14.47 5.20 -25.23
CA ALA A 243 -13.51 4.69 -26.20
C ALA A 243 -14.06 4.75 -27.64
N VAL A 244 -15.35 4.46 -27.86
CA VAL A 244 -15.94 4.45 -29.18
C VAL A 244 -16.02 5.85 -29.76
N ARG A 245 -16.44 6.82 -28.95
CA ARG A 245 -16.51 8.21 -29.38
C ARG A 245 -15.13 8.80 -29.65
N ALA A 246 -14.15 8.49 -28.79
CA ALA A 246 -12.76 8.93 -28.96
C ALA A 246 -12.13 8.37 -30.26
N LEU A 247 -12.31 7.08 -30.55
CA LEU A 247 -11.83 6.46 -31.78
C LEU A 247 -12.49 7.06 -33.05
N ARG A 248 -13.79 7.38 -32.98
CA ARG A 248 -14.53 7.97 -34.10
C ARG A 248 -14.25 9.46 -34.31
N ALA A 249 -13.66 10.14 -33.31
CA ALA A 249 -13.40 11.57 -33.40
C ALA A 249 -12.49 11.90 -34.59
N ASN A 250 -12.93 12.84 -35.41
CA ASN A 250 -12.18 13.39 -36.52
C ASN A 250 -11.85 14.88 -36.35
N LEU A 251 -12.00 15.39 -35.15
CA LEU A 251 -11.65 16.74 -34.72
C LEU A 251 -10.85 16.67 -33.39
N SER A 252 -9.92 17.58 -33.20
CA SER A 252 -9.33 17.89 -31.90
C SER A 252 -9.47 19.37 -31.55
N ALA A 253 -9.45 19.68 -30.26
CA ALA A 253 -9.55 21.03 -29.72
C ALA A 253 -8.41 21.26 -28.69
N GLU A 254 -7.61 22.28 -28.87
CA GLU A 254 -6.45 22.60 -28.06
C GLU A 254 -6.51 24.05 -27.54
N PRO A 255 -6.51 24.26 -26.22
CA PRO A 255 -6.45 23.26 -25.15
C PRO A 255 -7.74 22.44 -25.04
N SER A 256 -7.67 21.25 -24.42
CA SER A 256 -8.84 20.35 -24.22
C SER A 256 -9.88 20.89 -23.22
N SER A 257 -9.57 21.98 -22.51
CA SER A 257 -10.47 22.70 -21.58
C SER A 257 -10.09 24.17 -21.50
N LEU A 258 -11.03 25.03 -21.15
CA LEU A 258 -10.86 26.49 -21.06
C LEU A 258 -11.09 26.94 -19.61
N ALA A 259 -10.01 27.30 -18.91
CA ALA A 259 -10.07 27.86 -17.56
C ALA A 259 -9.87 29.38 -17.61
N PHE A 260 -10.91 30.15 -17.35
CA PHE A 260 -10.83 31.61 -17.29
C PHE A 260 -10.34 32.13 -15.94
N GLY A 261 -10.12 31.24 -14.97
CA GLY A 261 -9.62 31.57 -13.65
C GLY A 261 -10.60 32.27 -12.74
N LEU A 262 -10.06 32.94 -11.72
CA LEU A 262 -10.83 33.75 -10.76
C LEU A 262 -10.97 35.17 -11.30
N LEU A 263 -12.21 35.60 -11.48
CA LEU A 263 -12.52 36.97 -11.89
C LEU A 263 -12.32 37.94 -10.71
N THR A 264 -11.22 38.70 -10.74
CA THR A 264 -10.85 39.66 -9.65
C THR A 264 -11.08 41.11 -9.99
N GLY A 265 -11.26 41.47 -11.26
CA GLY A 265 -11.34 42.84 -11.74
C GLY A 265 -12.49 43.10 -12.74
N GLY A 266 -12.49 44.27 -13.34
CA GLY A 266 -13.51 44.70 -14.32
C GLY A 266 -13.25 44.24 -15.78
N SER A 267 -12.09 43.62 -16.08
CA SER A 267 -11.80 43.11 -17.40
C SER A 267 -12.03 41.59 -17.45
N PHE A 268 -12.67 41.13 -18.53
CA PHE A 268 -12.95 39.72 -18.75
C PHE A 268 -11.93 39.13 -19.73
N PRO A 269 -11.34 37.94 -19.39
CA PRO A 269 -10.39 37.29 -20.28
C PRO A 269 -11.05 36.73 -21.54
N SER A 270 -10.22 36.59 -22.57
CA SER A 270 -10.58 35.94 -23.85
C SER A 270 -9.54 34.81 -24.05
N LEU A 271 -10.02 33.62 -24.36
CA LEU A 271 -9.17 32.43 -24.58
C LEU A 271 -9.32 31.94 -26.01
N GLY A 272 -8.20 31.47 -26.57
CA GLY A 272 -8.16 30.82 -27.89
C GLY A 272 -8.46 29.33 -27.76
N LEU A 273 -9.10 28.78 -28.76
CA LEU A 273 -9.36 27.35 -28.91
C LEU A 273 -8.99 26.94 -30.36
N LEU A 274 -7.87 26.24 -30.51
CA LEU A 274 -7.42 25.76 -31.83
C LEU A 274 -8.14 24.45 -32.14
N LEU A 275 -8.87 24.44 -33.28
CA LEU A 275 -9.50 23.22 -33.80
C LEU A 275 -8.68 22.66 -34.95
N THR A 276 -8.51 21.36 -35.00
CA THR A 276 -7.82 20.64 -36.08
C THR A 276 -8.77 19.60 -36.67
N ASN A 277 -8.94 19.61 -38.01
CA ASN A 277 -9.60 18.53 -38.71
C ASN A 277 -8.61 17.35 -38.89
N LEU A 278 -8.85 16.26 -38.20
CA LEU A 278 -8.02 15.06 -38.20
C LEU A 278 -8.34 14.07 -39.32
N SER A 279 -9.32 14.41 -40.18
CA SER A 279 -9.69 13.55 -41.32
C SER A 279 -8.58 13.54 -42.38
N SER A 280 -8.43 12.43 -43.06
CA SER A 280 -7.46 12.26 -44.16
C SER A 280 -7.90 12.91 -45.48
N ALA A 281 -9.19 13.20 -45.64
CA ALA A 281 -9.78 13.82 -46.84
C ALA A 281 -11.10 14.51 -46.51
N GLY A 282 -11.54 15.40 -47.43
CA GLY A 282 -12.83 16.08 -47.35
C GLY A 282 -12.80 17.38 -46.56
N SER A 283 -13.98 17.98 -46.42
CA SER A 283 -14.20 19.19 -45.62
C SER A 283 -15.32 18.94 -44.62
N LEU A 284 -15.18 19.51 -43.44
CA LEU A 284 -16.20 19.50 -42.39
C LEU A 284 -16.85 20.89 -42.30
N ASN A 285 -18.19 20.94 -42.39
CA ASN A 285 -18.96 22.15 -42.10
C ASN A 285 -19.30 22.11 -40.60
N LEU A 286 -18.76 23.02 -39.86
CA LEU A 286 -18.75 23.00 -38.39
C LEU A 286 -19.54 24.17 -37.83
N SER A 287 -20.21 23.93 -36.72
CA SER A 287 -20.82 24.96 -35.89
C SER A 287 -20.30 24.89 -34.47
N ALA A 288 -20.04 26.06 -33.85
CA ALA A 288 -19.66 26.22 -32.47
C ALA A 288 -20.74 26.96 -31.71
N ARG A 289 -21.13 26.42 -30.54
CA ARG A 289 -22.12 27.05 -29.65
C ARG A 289 -21.70 26.91 -28.19
N VAL A 290 -22.25 27.80 -27.36
CA VAL A 290 -22.07 27.70 -25.90
C VAL A 290 -23.24 26.94 -25.30
N GLU A 291 -22.93 25.94 -24.50
CA GLU A 291 -23.88 25.21 -23.65
C GLU A 291 -23.55 25.48 -22.18
N THR A 292 -24.34 26.33 -21.55
CA THR A 292 -24.13 26.74 -20.16
C THR A 292 -24.72 25.70 -19.19
N ARG A 293 -23.97 25.29 -18.22
CA ARG A 293 -24.39 24.39 -17.12
C ARG A 293 -24.78 25.19 -15.88
N THR A 294 -23.88 26.06 -15.42
CA THR A 294 -24.15 26.99 -14.33
C THR A 294 -24.00 28.41 -14.86
N ALA A 295 -25.13 29.10 -14.98
CA ALA A 295 -25.20 30.45 -15.58
C ALA A 295 -24.89 31.55 -14.56
N ALA A 296 -24.12 32.55 -14.96
CA ALA A 296 -24.07 33.85 -14.33
C ALA A 296 -24.95 34.83 -15.12
N SER A 297 -26.00 35.34 -14.51
CA SER A 297 -26.94 36.24 -15.24
C SER A 297 -26.28 37.53 -15.72
N SER A 298 -25.16 37.94 -15.11
CA SER A 298 -24.40 39.13 -15.46
C SER A 298 -23.22 38.90 -16.39
N VAL A 299 -22.96 37.66 -16.84
CA VAL A 299 -21.83 37.29 -17.71
C VAL A 299 -22.33 36.55 -18.93
N ASN A 300 -21.94 37.03 -20.10
CA ASN A 300 -22.14 36.34 -21.36
C ASN A 300 -20.87 35.63 -21.82
N VAL A 301 -21.02 34.39 -22.27
CA VAL A 301 -19.95 33.61 -22.88
C VAL A 301 -20.25 33.53 -24.39
N THR A 302 -19.30 33.92 -25.22
CA THR A 302 -19.46 33.91 -26.69
C THR A 302 -18.32 33.15 -27.34
N VAL A 303 -18.59 32.51 -28.47
CA VAL A 303 -17.59 31.82 -29.32
C VAL A 303 -17.65 32.36 -30.74
N THR A 304 -16.50 32.69 -31.32
CA THR A 304 -16.37 33.28 -32.64
C THR A 304 -15.18 32.69 -33.39
N PRO A 305 -15.33 32.27 -34.68
CA PRO A 305 -16.59 32.20 -35.45
C PRO A 305 -17.51 31.09 -34.95
N SER A 306 -18.82 31.23 -35.16
CA SER A 306 -19.83 30.24 -34.76
C SER A 306 -20.15 29.22 -35.90
N ASN A 307 -19.84 29.54 -37.15
CA ASN A 307 -19.98 28.65 -38.31
C ASN A 307 -18.77 28.81 -39.23
N PHE A 308 -18.19 27.69 -39.66
CA PHE A 308 -16.98 27.67 -40.49
C PHE A 308 -16.81 26.32 -41.17
N ALA A 309 -15.99 26.29 -42.21
CA ALA A 309 -15.61 25.05 -42.90
C ALA A 309 -14.13 24.79 -42.68
N LEU A 310 -13.73 23.51 -42.55
CA LEU A 310 -12.36 23.12 -42.27
C LEU A 310 -11.98 21.91 -43.15
N LEU A 311 -11.04 22.12 -44.10
CA LEU A 311 -10.52 21.03 -44.93
C LEU A 311 -9.73 20.03 -44.10
N ALA A 312 -9.56 18.83 -44.64
CA ALA A 312 -8.71 17.79 -44.00
C ALA A 312 -7.32 18.30 -43.64
N GLY A 313 -6.89 18.06 -42.42
CA GLY A 313 -5.59 18.52 -41.87
C GLY A 313 -5.52 20.02 -41.58
N GLN A 314 -6.51 20.82 -41.89
CA GLN A 314 -6.51 22.26 -41.58
C GLN A 314 -6.87 22.54 -40.14
N GLN A 315 -6.43 23.73 -39.70
CA GLN A 315 -6.66 24.28 -38.37
C GLN A 315 -7.40 25.61 -38.43
N THR A 316 -8.20 25.91 -37.43
CA THR A 316 -8.79 27.22 -37.21
C THR A 316 -8.81 27.60 -35.76
N GLN A 317 -8.61 28.91 -35.47
CA GLN A 317 -8.66 29.47 -34.15
C GLN A 317 -10.08 29.99 -33.84
N LEU A 318 -10.70 29.44 -32.80
CA LEU A 318 -11.88 30.06 -32.21
C LEU A 318 -11.47 30.95 -31.05
N THR A 319 -12.19 32.04 -30.86
CA THR A 319 -12.06 32.91 -29.69
C THR A 319 -13.28 32.74 -28.80
N VAL A 320 -13.03 32.31 -27.54
CA VAL A 320 -14.07 32.24 -26.50
C VAL A 320 -13.88 33.40 -25.55
N ARG A 321 -14.90 34.26 -25.43
CA ARG A 321 -14.83 35.51 -24.67
C ARG A 321 -15.90 35.58 -23.62
N LEU A 322 -15.51 36.05 -22.43
CA LEU A 322 -16.42 36.50 -21.40
C LEU A 322 -16.69 38.00 -21.54
N SER A 323 -17.93 38.43 -21.25
CA SER A 323 -18.29 39.84 -21.21
C SER A 323 -19.45 40.11 -20.24
N GLY A 324 -19.55 41.32 -19.72
CA GLY A 324 -20.62 41.70 -18.78
C GLY A 324 -20.09 42.34 -17.50
N THR A 325 -20.64 42.01 -16.34
CA THR A 325 -20.21 42.48 -15.05
C THR A 325 -19.88 41.32 -14.10
N ARG A 326 -18.99 41.52 -13.14
CA ARG A 326 -18.56 40.50 -12.18
C ARG A 326 -19.78 39.88 -11.48
N PRO A 327 -19.96 38.55 -11.53
CA PRO A 327 -21.09 37.91 -10.88
C PRO A 327 -20.87 37.77 -9.34
N ALA A 328 -21.90 37.33 -8.62
CA ALA A 328 -21.80 36.90 -7.24
C ALA A 328 -20.71 35.84 -7.04
N PRO A 329 -20.21 35.63 -5.81
CA PRO A 329 -19.34 34.48 -5.53
C PRO A 329 -19.97 33.18 -6.02
N GLY A 330 -19.17 32.37 -6.76
CA GLY A 330 -19.70 31.15 -7.37
C GLY A 330 -18.75 30.51 -8.36
N ARG A 331 -19.10 29.27 -8.76
CA ARG A 331 -18.51 28.54 -9.86
C ARG A 331 -19.47 28.58 -11.05
N TYR A 332 -18.97 29.01 -12.18
CA TYR A 332 -19.72 29.15 -13.43
C TYR A 332 -19.05 28.32 -14.51
N GLU A 333 -19.83 27.48 -15.20
CA GLU A 333 -19.26 26.44 -16.05
C GLU A 333 -20.21 26.01 -17.16
N GLY A 334 -19.64 25.41 -18.20
CA GLY A 334 -20.39 24.90 -19.35
C GLY A 334 -19.46 24.27 -20.37
N PHE A 335 -19.95 24.10 -21.58
CA PHE A 335 -19.22 23.54 -22.72
C PHE A 335 -19.24 24.46 -23.92
N ILE A 336 -18.13 24.52 -24.64
CA ILE A 336 -18.12 24.94 -26.02
C ILE A 336 -18.34 23.68 -26.83
N VAL A 337 -19.47 23.61 -27.52
CA VAL A 337 -19.90 22.43 -28.26
C VAL A 337 -19.62 22.65 -29.75
N ILE A 338 -18.84 21.77 -30.37
CA ILE A 338 -18.49 21.78 -31.80
C ILE A 338 -19.22 20.63 -32.48
N SER A 339 -20.11 20.95 -33.39
CA SER A 339 -20.93 19.97 -34.11
C SER A 339 -20.59 20.01 -35.63
N GLY A 340 -20.86 18.90 -36.33
CA GLY A 340 -20.58 18.74 -37.77
C GLY A 340 -19.43 17.78 -38.07
N GLY A 341 -18.71 17.31 -37.06
CA GLY A 341 -17.76 16.21 -37.17
C GLY A 341 -18.42 14.83 -37.02
N ALA A 342 -17.63 13.77 -37.14
CA ALA A 342 -18.10 12.39 -36.91
C ALA A 342 -18.53 12.14 -35.45
N THR A 343 -17.95 12.90 -34.51
CA THR A 343 -18.34 12.96 -33.11
C THR A 343 -18.39 14.42 -32.68
N GLU A 344 -19.43 14.81 -31.97
CA GLU A 344 -19.53 16.14 -31.35
C GLU A 344 -18.46 16.29 -30.27
N LEU A 345 -17.67 17.38 -30.32
CA LEU A 345 -16.75 17.73 -29.28
C LEU A 345 -17.41 18.65 -28.26
N ARG A 346 -17.12 18.40 -26.98
CA ARG A 346 -17.56 19.21 -25.83
C ARG A 346 -16.34 19.67 -25.04
N VAL A 347 -15.92 20.91 -25.28
CA VAL A 347 -14.77 21.50 -24.56
C VAL A 347 -15.27 22.16 -23.27
N PRO A 348 -14.96 21.64 -22.09
CA PRO A 348 -15.43 22.21 -20.84
C PRO A 348 -14.77 23.57 -20.60
N TYR A 349 -15.55 24.53 -20.08
CA TYR A 349 -15.04 25.80 -19.60
C TYR A 349 -15.50 26.07 -18.19
N SER A 350 -14.68 26.80 -17.42
CA SER A 350 -15.02 27.29 -16.08
C SER A 350 -14.45 28.68 -15.83
N PHE A 351 -15.15 29.43 -14.99
CA PHE A 351 -14.65 30.64 -14.33
C PHE A 351 -15.26 30.75 -12.94
N TYR A 352 -14.57 31.48 -12.09
CA TYR A 352 -14.91 31.62 -10.69
C TYR A 352 -15.04 33.09 -10.32
N SER A 353 -15.88 33.38 -9.34
CA SER A 353 -16.00 34.68 -8.69
C SER A 353 -16.08 34.45 -7.19
N GLY A 354 -15.36 35.20 -6.39
CA GLY A 354 -15.36 34.99 -4.95
C GLY A 354 -14.12 35.56 -4.27
N PRO A 355 -13.74 35.04 -3.08
CA PRO A 355 -14.39 33.94 -2.38
C PRO A 355 -15.68 34.30 -1.64
N ALA A 356 -16.47 33.26 -1.33
CA ALA A 356 -17.52 33.29 -0.33
C ALA A 356 -16.96 33.01 1.09
N ALA A 357 -17.82 32.71 2.06
CA ALA A 357 -17.38 32.35 3.41
C ALA A 357 -16.62 30.99 3.40
N PRO A 358 -15.70 30.78 4.37
CA PRO A 358 -15.06 29.48 4.54
C PRO A 358 -16.10 28.36 4.71
N PHE A 359 -15.96 27.30 3.92
CA PHE A 359 -16.89 26.17 3.90
C PHE A 359 -16.23 24.84 4.21
N ASN A 360 -14.99 24.61 3.73
CA ASN A 360 -14.27 23.38 3.96
C ASN A 360 -12.80 23.63 4.30
N MET A 361 -12.23 22.74 5.12
CA MET A 361 -10.82 22.69 5.45
C MET A 361 -10.33 21.25 5.30
N TYR A 362 -9.23 21.04 4.60
CA TYR A 362 -8.69 19.71 4.37
C TYR A 362 -7.16 19.69 4.35
N ALA A 363 -6.60 18.52 4.64
CA ALA A 363 -5.17 18.26 4.51
C ALA A 363 -4.76 18.23 3.03
N LEU A 364 -3.85 19.12 2.63
CA LEU A 364 -3.35 19.22 1.25
C LEU A 364 -2.14 18.33 1.01
N SER A 365 -1.26 18.16 2.01
CA SER A 365 -0.04 17.36 1.94
C SER A 365 -0.22 15.91 2.45
N GLY A 366 -1.43 15.39 2.44
CA GLY A 366 -1.76 14.09 2.98
C GLY A 366 -2.07 14.13 4.48
N GLY A 367 -3.21 13.56 4.86
CA GLY A 367 -3.67 13.54 6.26
C GLY A 367 -3.09 12.40 7.08
N PHE A 368 -2.32 11.48 6.46
CA PHE A 368 -1.73 10.32 7.12
C PHE A 368 -0.28 10.09 6.67
N PHE A 369 0.63 9.86 7.63
CA PHE A 369 2.03 9.58 7.36
C PHE A 369 2.65 8.70 8.45
N ASP A 370 3.68 7.92 8.09
CA ASP A 370 4.49 7.23 9.08
C ASP A 370 5.54 8.16 9.68
N ALA A 371 5.89 7.90 10.91
CA ALA A 371 6.90 8.63 11.66
C ALA A 371 7.71 7.68 12.56
N ILE A 372 8.87 8.13 12.98
CA ILE A 372 9.61 7.58 14.13
C ILE A 372 9.63 8.63 15.24
N PRO A 373 9.89 8.27 16.50
CA PRO A 373 10.01 9.25 17.57
C PRO A 373 10.93 10.41 17.22
N GLY A 374 10.44 11.65 17.38
CA GLY A 374 11.16 12.88 17.06
C GLY A 374 11.18 13.25 15.57
N TYR A 375 10.52 12.49 14.69
CA TYR A 375 10.43 12.81 13.27
C TYR A 375 9.61 14.08 13.06
N ARG A 376 10.10 14.94 12.16
CA ARG A 376 9.43 16.19 11.80
C ARG A 376 8.85 16.09 10.41
N GLN A 377 7.58 16.48 10.28
CA GLN A 377 6.83 16.50 9.03
C GLN A 377 6.24 17.88 8.82
N ASN A 378 6.53 18.48 7.66
CA ASN A 378 5.80 19.65 7.19
C ASN A 378 4.47 19.20 6.58
N VAL A 379 3.40 19.84 6.99
CA VAL A 379 2.04 19.58 6.53
C VAL A 379 1.40 20.87 6.03
N LEU A 380 0.55 20.72 5.02
CA LEU A 380 -0.20 21.82 4.44
C LEU A 380 -1.69 21.55 4.59
N MET A 381 -2.42 22.55 5.01
CA MET A 381 -3.87 22.56 5.04
C MET A 381 -4.43 23.67 4.18
N LYS A 382 -5.59 23.44 3.58
CA LYS A 382 -6.25 24.41 2.71
C LYS A 382 -7.67 24.70 3.18
N VAL A 383 -8.02 25.98 3.19
CA VAL A 383 -9.38 26.47 3.46
C VAL A 383 -9.97 27.00 2.16
N VAL A 384 -11.15 26.52 1.82
CA VAL A 384 -11.90 26.92 0.63
C VAL A 384 -13.34 27.27 0.96
N ASP A 385 -13.99 28.00 0.06
CA ASP A 385 -15.44 28.21 0.09
C ASP A 385 -16.20 26.99 -0.49
N GLU A 386 -17.52 27.07 -0.57
CA GLU A 386 -18.37 25.98 -1.09
C GLU A 386 -18.13 25.65 -2.59
N PHE A 387 -17.46 26.54 -3.33
CA PHE A 387 -17.13 26.39 -4.74
C PHE A 387 -15.69 25.91 -4.97
N GLY A 388 -14.92 25.69 -3.88
CA GLY A 388 -13.51 25.30 -3.95
C GLY A 388 -12.55 26.46 -4.13
N ILE A 389 -13.04 27.72 -4.03
CA ILE A 389 -12.22 28.94 -4.14
C ILE A 389 -11.43 29.12 -2.84
N PRO A 390 -10.11 29.37 -2.90
CA PRO A 390 -9.29 29.62 -1.73
C PRO A 390 -9.76 30.81 -0.91
N VAL A 391 -9.80 30.67 0.43
CA VAL A 391 -10.15 31.77 1.34
C VAL A 391 -8.91 32.23 2.08
N ARG A 392 -8.45 33.45 1.77
CA ARG A 392 -7.29 34.09 2.38
C ARG A 392 -7.61 34.64 3.77
N GLY A 393 -6.61 34.65 4.66
CA GLY A 393 -6.63 35.36 5.94
C GLY A 393 -7.46 34.68 7.02
N VAL A 394 -7.92 33.47 6.80
CA VAL A 394 -8.68 32.67 7.77
C VAL A 394 -7.75 32.25 8.91
N ALA A 395 -8.16 32.56 10.16
CA ALA A 395 -7.38 32.15 11.34
C ALA A 395 -7.35 30.61 11.46
N VAL A 396 -6.17 30.07 11.72
CA VAL A 396 -5.93 28.63 11.89
C VAL A 396 -5.29 28.37 13.25
N VAL A 397 -5.83 27.43 14.02
CA VAL A 397 -5.32 27.04 15.33
C VAL A 397 -5.11 25.54 15.37
N GLY A 398 -3.89 25.13 15.71
CA GLY A 398 -3.49 23.72 15.84
C GLY A 398 -3.56 23.22 17.29
N GLN A 399 -3.94 21.97 17.47
CA GLN A 399 -3.90 21.25 18.75
C GLN A 399 -3.51 19.79 18.57
N VAL A 400 -2.87 19.20 19.56
CA VAL A 400 -2.66 17.75 19.64
C VAL A 400 -3.90 17.12 20.27
N VAL A 401 -4.56 16.21 19.53
CA VAL A 401 -5.81 15.56 19.97
C VAL A 401 -5.53 14.19 20.59
N ALA A 402 -4.53 13.49 20.08
CA ALA A 402 -4.11 12.20 20.61
C ALA A 402 -2.60 12.02 20.50
N GLY A 403 -2.02 11.27 21.43
CA GLY A 403 -0.58 11.03 21.51
C GLY A 403 0.15 12.14 22.27
N ASN A 404 1.49 12.15 22.13
CA ASN A 404 2.38 13.10 22.83
C ASN A 404 3.30 13.86 21.86
N GLY A 405 2.88 14.03 20.61
CA GLY A 405 3.56 14.85 19.63
C GLY A 405 3.45 16.34 19.94
N ARG A 406 4.12 17.16 19.14
CA ARG A 406 4.14 18.63 19.30
C ARG A 406 3.96 19.32 17.96
N ILE A 407 3.29 20.46 17.98
CA ILE A 407 3.27 21.40 16.87
C ILE A 407 4.43 22.38 17.10
N ILE A 408 5.44 22.32 16.24
CA ILE A 408 6.67 23.12 16.38
C ILE A 408 6.47 24.51 15.79
N PHE A 409 5.74 24.56 14.68
CA PHE A 409 5.42 25.78 13.95
C PHE A 409 4.02 25.62 13.33
N ALA A 410 3.28 26.71 13.22
CA ALA A 410 2.08 26.78 12.39
C ALA A 410 1.83 28.24 11.96
N ASN A 411 1.39 28.42 10.71
CA ASN A 411 0.86 29.71 10.27
C ASN A 411 -0.43 30.03 11.03
N GLU A 412 -0.57 31.26 11.50
CA GLU A 412 -1.77 31.70 12.19
C GLU A 412 -2.94 31.97 11.23
N ARG A 413 -2.66 32.18 9.95
CA ARG A 413 -3.66 32.49 8.92
C ARG A 413 -3.29 31.88 7.58
N THR A 414 -4.32 31.63 6.78
CA THR A 414 -4.15 31.18 5.39
C THR A 414 -3.61 32.30 4.49
N ASP A 415 -2.78 31.91 3.53
CA ASP A 415 -2.21 32.76 2.48
C ASP A 415 -3.21 33.07 1.35
N GLU A 416 -2.74 33.64 0.25
CA GLU A 416 -3.54 33.97 -0.94
C GLU A 416 -4.10 32.76 -1.67
N TYR A 417 -3.52 31.58 -1.47
CA TYR A 417 -3.99 30.29 -2.00
C TYR A 417 -4.88 29.54 -1.01
N GLY A 418 -5.26 30.21 0.11
CA GLY A 418 -6.04 29.58 1.18
C GLY A 418 -5.25 28.54 1.98
N ILE A 419 -3.91 28.55 1.88
CA ILE A 419 -3.03 27.53 2.47
C ILE A 419 -2.44 28.06 3.78
N ALA A 420 -2.37 27.17 4.77
CA ALA A 420 -1.57 27.35 5.98
C ALA A 420 -0.62 26.13 6.11
N GLU A 421 0.61 26.40 6.57
CA GLU A 421 1.64 25.40 6.80
C GLU A 421 1.85 25.18 8.29
N ALA A 422 2.20 23.95 8.65
CA ALA A 422 2.67 23.62 9.99
C ALA A 422 3.79 22.58 9.96
N THR A 423 4.65 22.61 10.97
CA THR A 423 5.66 21.59 11.25
C THR A 423 5.24 20.80 12.48
N LEU A 424 5.01 19.51 12.31
CA LEU A 424 4.65 18.56 13.34
C LEU A 424 5.88 17.77 13.77
N GLU A 425 6.02 17.50 15.07
CA GLU A 425 7.05 16.60 15.59
C GLU A 425 6.37 15.42 16.30
N ALA A 426 6.66 14.22 15.84
CA ALA A 426 6.17 12.99 16.45
C ALA A 426 6.76 12.82 17.87
N GLY A 427 5.92 12.52 18.83
CA GLY A 427 6.33 12.25 20.21
C GLY A 427 6.96 10.86 20.37
N GLN A 428 7.33 10.53 21.61
CA GLN A 428 8.02 9.26 21.92
C GLN A 428 7.08 8.05 21.94
N ASN A 429 5.77 8.23 22.12
CA ASN A 429 4.81 7.15 22.18
C ASN A 429 4.61 6.56 20.78
N LEU A 430 4.68 5.24 20.68
CA LEU A 430 4.37 4.53 19.42
C LEU A 430 2.87 4.51 19.18
N GLY A 431 2.49 4.32 17.92
CA GLY A 431 1.11 4.27 17.46
C GLY A 431 0.61 5.60 16.87
N GLU A 432 -0.69 5.75 16.73
CA GLU A 432 -1.29 6.92 16.09
C GLU A 432 -1.23 8.14 17.01
N GLN A 433 -0.72 9.26 16.47
CA GLN A 433 -0.75 10.58 17.07
C GLN A 433 -1.52 11.52 16.15
N VAL A 434 -2.46 12.28 16.69
CA VAL A 434 -3.39 13.09 15.91
C VAL A 434 -3.19 14.57 16.21
N PHE A 435 -2.92 15.32 15.14
CA PHE A 435 -2.80 16.77 15.15
C PHE A 435 -3.99 17.35 14.39
N ARG A 436 -4.81 18.15 15.06
CA ARG A 436 -5.98 18.80 14.48
C ARG A 436 -5.74 20.28 14.31
N PHE A 437 -6.02 20.79 13.13
CA PHE A 437 -6.04 22.23 12.84
C PHE A 437 -7.48 22.66 12.61
N ARG A 438 -7.86 23.79 13.20
CA ARG A 438 -9.21 24.34 13.12
C ARG A 438 -9.21 25.73 12.49
N ALA A 439 -10.24 25.99 11.69
CA ALA A 439 -10.60 27.30 11.15
C ALA A 439 -12.08 27.57 11.50
N GLY A 440 -12.33 28.15 12.68
CA GLY A 440 -13.67 28.21 13.25
C GLY A 440 -14.22 26.81 13.57
N ASN A 441 -15.34 26.44 12.95
CA ASN A 441 -15.95 25.11 13.10
C ASN A 441 -15.37 24.07 12.14
N LEU A 442 -14.58 24.49 11.15
CA LEU A 442 -13.92 23.60 10.20
C LEU A 442 -12.66 23.00 10.81
N PHE A 443 -12.28 21.80 10.39
CA PHE A 443 -11.02 21.19 10.83
C PHE A 443 -10.41 20.26 9.78
N ALA A 444 -9.10 20.06 9.91
CA ALA A 444 -8.35 19.04 9.20
C ALA A 444 -7.45 18.29 10.20
N ASP A 445 -7.44 16.96 10.09
CA ASP A 445 -6.61 16.09 10.91
C ASP A 445 -5.39 15.59 10.14
N PHE A 446 -4.24 15.56 10.84
CA PHE A 446 -3.02 14.93 10.39
C PHE A 446 -2.67 13.82 11.37
N VAL A 447 -2.54 12.61 10.85
CA VAL A 447 -2.32 11.41 11.66
C VAL A 447 -0.92 10.88 11.40
N ALA A 448 -0.06 10.94 12.40
CA ALA A 448 1.25 10.29 12.39
C ALA A 448 1.13 8.88 12.97
N ASN A 449 1.47 7.85 12.20
CA ASN A 449 1.65 6.49 12.70
C ASN A 449 3.09 6.32 13.16
N VAL A 450 3.34 6.46 14.47
CA VAL A 450 4.70 6.41 15.03
C VAL A 450 5.11 4.97 15.25
N ILE A 451 6.13 4.55 14.50
CA ILE A 451 6.74 3.21 14.57
C ILE A 451 8.13 3.30 15.20
N PRO A 452 8.63 2.23 15.84
CA PRO A 452 10.02 2.22 16.30
C PRO A 452 10.98 2.31 15.11
N ARG A 453 12.11 3.02 15.29
CA ARG A 453 13.19 2.97 14.31
C ARG A 453 13.79 1.56 14.31
N PRO A 454 13.92 0.88 13.16
CA PRO A 454 14.55 -0.43 13.13
C PRO A 454 16.02 -0.32 13.56
N ALA A 455 16.43 -1.16 14.52
CA ALA A 455 17.79 -1.21 15.02
C ALA A 455 18.28 -2.66 15.10
N ILE A 456 19.40 -2.94 14.42
CA ILE A 456 20.06 -4.24 14.44
C ILE A 456 20.95 -4.28 15.67
N ALA A 457 20.83 -5.32 16.51
CA ALA A 457 21.65 -5.50 17.68
C ALA A 457 23.13 -5.77 17.32
N ALA A 458 24.06 -5.39 18.18
CA ALA A 458 25.46 -5.75 18.01
C ALA A 458 25.60 -7.29 17.98
N GLY A 459 26.22 -7.85 16.91
CA GLY A 459 26.28 -9.30 16.68
C GLY A 459 24.90 -9.94 16.41
N GLY A 460 23.91 -9.13 16.06
CA GLY A 460 22.54 -9.58 15.78
C GLY A 460 22.36 -10.27 14.44
N ILE A 461 23.35 -10.20 13.52
CA ILE A 461 23.28 -10.91 12.23
C ILE A 461 23.92 -12.27 12.42
N ARG A 462 23.11 -13.31 12.29
CA ARG A 462 23.50 -14.68 12.62
C ARG A 462 23.20 -15.65 11.48
N ASP A 463 23.95 -16.72 11.44
CA ASP A 463 23.59 -17.88 10.61
C ASP A 463 22.26 -18.47 11.09
N ALA A 464 21.32 -18.72 10.20
CA ALA A 464 19.99 -19.19 10.57
C ALA A 464 19.94 -20.63 11.05
N ALA A 465 20.94 -21.46 10.71
CA ALA A 465 21.01 -22.86 11.12
C ALA A 465 21.69 -23.00 12.52
N SER A 466 22.84 -22.35 12.71
CA SER A 466 23.59 -22.43 13.96
C SER A 466 23.13 -21.45 15.02
N ASN A 467 22.43 -20.39 14.62
CA ASN A 467 22.08 -19.23 15.44
C ASN A 467 23.31 -18.53 16.08
N GLU A 468 24.48 -18.68 15.49
CA GLU A 468 25.71 -18.04 15.93
C GLU A 468 26.03 -16.80 15.10
N ALA A 469 26.62 -15.81 15.75
CA ALA A 469 27.18 -14.66 15.05
C ALA A 469 28.30 -15.16 14.11
N SER A 470 28.22 -14.79 12.82
CA SER A 470 29.22 -15.17 11.83
C SER A 470 29.99 -13.95 11.37
N THR A 471 31.28 -14.13 11.12
CA THR A 471 32.14 -13.08 10.57
C THR A 471 32.06 -12.98 9.05
N ALA A 472 31.48 -13.99 8.39
CA ALA A 472 31.24 -14.00 6.94
C ALA A 472 30.07 -14.91 6.60
N PHE A 473 29.43 -14.61 5.45
CA PHE A 473 28.25 -15.32 4.94
C PHE A 473 28.49 -15.76 3.49
N THR A 474 27.50 -16.37 2.86
CA THR A 474 27.56 -16.71 1.43
C THR A 474 26.24 -16.37 0.74
N ALA A 475 26.27 -16.11 -0.56
CA ALA A 475 25.04 -15.91 -1.35
C ALA A 475 24.14 -17.16 -1.30
N GLY A 476 22.83 -16.96 -1.29
CA GLY A 476 21.83 -18.01 -1.15
C GLY A 476 21.59 -18.50 0.28
N GLN A 477 22.45 -18.13 1.25
CA GLN A 477 22.37 -18.53 2.65
C GLN A 477 21.21 -17.81 3.36
N TYR A 478 20.53 -18.50 4.29
CA TYR A 478 19.63 -17.86 5.25
C TYR A 478 20.39 -17.25 6.43
N ILE A 479 20.00 -16.03 6.76
CA ILE A 479 20.45 -15.36 7.98
C ILE A 479 19.26 -14.96 8.85
N SER A 480 19.49 -14.94 10.17
CA SER A 480 18.58 -14.34 11.14
C SER A 480 19.16 -13.01 11.60
N ILE A 481 18.36 -11.95 11.52
CA ILE A 481 18.70 -10.61 11.96
C ILE A 481 17.95 -10.35 13.25
N PHE A 482 18.67 -10.13 14.35
CA PHE A 482 18.12 -9.81 15.67
C PHE A 482 18.30 -8.33 15.99
N GLY A 483 17.29 -7.75 16.64
CA GLY A 483 17.29 -6.33 16.98
C GLY A 483 16.05 -5.88 17.70
N THR A 484 15.71 -4.62 17.55
CA THR A 484 14.50 -4.01 18.09
C THR A 484 13.81 -3.17 17.03
N GLY A 485 12.48 -3.15 17.07
CA GLY A 485 11.70 -2.38 16.10
C GLY A 485 11.85 -2.89 14.66
N LEU A 486 12.20 -4.17 14.44
CA LEU A 486 12.48 -4.72 13.13
C LEU A 486 11.20 -4.97 12.29
N SER A 487 10.05 -5.09 12.93
CA SER A 487 8.74 -5.16 12.26
C SER A 487 7.64 -4.70 13.20
N PRO A 488 6.59 -4.03 12.68
CA PRO A 488 5.42 -3.69 13.48
C PRO A 488 4.59 -4.92 13.87
N ASN A 489 4.65 -6.01 13.08
CA ASN A 489 3.85 -7.22 13.28
C ASN A 489 4.72 -8.47 13.16
N GLN A 490 4.31 -9.56 13.82
CA GLN A 490 4.92 -10.87 13.57
C GLN A 490 4.22 -11.53 12.38
N ARG A 491 5.02 -12.03 11.42
CA ARG A 491 4.50 -12.71 10.23
C ARG A 491 5.47 -13.75 9.69
N VAL A 492 4.92 -14.88 9.27
CA VAL A 492 5.62 -15.92 8.50
C VAL A 492 5.10 -15.91 7.07
N PHE A 493 5.98 -15.92 6.10
CA PHE A 493 5.60 -16.10 4.70
C PHE A 493 5.42 -17.59 4.40
N SER A 494 4.30 -17.95 3.76
CA SER A 494 3.91 -19.34 3.48
C SER A 494 3.80 -19.68 1.99
N GLY A 495 4.19 -18.77 1.10
CA GLY A 495 4.13 -18.98 -0.36
C GLY A 495 5.33 -19.75 -0.91
N ASN A 496 5.25 -20.14 -2.19
CA ASN A 496 6.31 -20.86 -2.90
C ASN A 496 7.48 -19.98 -3.36
N GLN A 497 7.37 -18.67 -3.21
CA GLN A 497 8.42 -17.70 -3.53
C GLN A 497 8.48 -16.68 -2.39
N LEU A 498 9.63 -16.57 -1.74
CA LEU A 498 9.79 -15.65 -0.59
C LEU A 498 9.54 -14.20 -0.97
N ALA A 499 8.97 -13.47 -0.05
CA ALA A 499 8.56 -12.09 -0.24
C ALA A 499 9.75 -11.13 -0.36
N LEU A 500 9.61 -10.09 -1.20
CA LEU A 500 10.51 -8.94 -1.27
C LEU A 500 10.29 -7.99 -0.08
N SER A 501 9.05 -7.93 0.37
CA SER A 501 8.63 -7.15 1.53
C SER A 501 7.56 -7.93 2.29
N LEU A 502 7.64 -7.95 3.62
CA LEU A 502 6.67 -8.61 4.49
C LEU A 502 6.32 -7.66 5.64
N SER A 503 5.04 -7.35 5.83
CA SER A 503 4.58 -6.33 6.80
C SER A 503 5.29 -4.98 6.63
N ARG A 504 5.51 -4.55 5.37
CA ARG A 504 6.24 -3.33 4.98
C ARG A 504 7.74 -3.33 5.34
N VAL A 505 8.25 -4.45 5.83
CA VAL A 505 9.69 -4.65 6.10
C VAL A 505 10.36 -5.13 4.83
N SER A 506 11.47 -4.53 4.47
CA SER A 506 12.38 -4.97 3.42
C SER A 506 13.81 -5.03 3.93
N VAL A 507 14.63 -5.86 3.30
CA VAL A 507 16.06 -5.96 3.57
C VAL A 507 16.79 -5.79 2.24
N SER A 508 17.70 -4.83 2.14
CA SER A 508 18.53 -4.65 0.94
C SER A 508 19.93 -5.16 1.16
N PHE A 509 20.54 -5.62 0.06
CA PHE A 509 21.94 -6.03 -0.03
C PHE A 509 22.57 -5.28 -1.20
N ASP A 510 23.42 -4.33 -0.90
CA ASP A 510 23.93 -3.36 -1.86
C ASP A 510 25.46 -3.42 -1.93
N ASN A 511 26.06 -3.32 -3.14
CA ASN A 511 27.46 -3.09 -3.35
C ASN A 511 27.61 -2.06 -4.48
N GLU A 512 27.94 -0.83 -4.12
CA GLU A 512 28.00 0.28 -5.07
C GLU A 512 29.14 0.10 -6.08
N ALA A 513 30.30 -0.43 -5.64
CA ALA A 513 31.47 -0.62 -6.50
C ALA A 513 31.18 -1.62 -7.64
N GLU A 514 30.44 -2.69 -7.35
CA GLU A 514 30.07 -3.71 -8.32
C GLU A 514 28.69 -3.46 -8.95
N ARG A 515 28.03 -2.34 -8.60
CA ARG A 515 26.68 -1.95 -9.08
C ARG A 515 25.61 -3.01 -8.82
N VAL A 516 25.72 -3.72 -7.71
CA VAL A 516 24.71 -4.68 -7.25
C VAL A 516 23.81 -4.01 -6.23
N SER A 517 22.49 -4.11 -6.45
CA SER A 517 21.47 -3.75 -5.48
C SER A 517 20.39 -4.84 -5.55
N ALA A 518 20.34 -5.70 -4.56
CA ALA A 518 19.47 -6.86 -4.54
C ALA A 518 18.61 -6.92 -3.27
N PRO A 519 17.28 -7.12 -3.42
CA PRO A 519 16.41 -7.27 -2.26
C PRO A 519 16.56 -8.65 -1.63
N GLY A 520 16.70 -8.68 -0.31
CA GLY A 520 16.63 -9.91 0.48
C GLY A 520 15.26 -10.57 0.34
N ARG A 521 15.22 -11.89 0.49
CA ARG A 521 14.01 -12.69 0.37
C ARG A 521 13.54 -13.12 1.76
N ILE A 522 12.46 -12.50 2.21
CA ILE A 522 12.03 -12.57 3.61
C ILE A 522 11.08 -13.76 3.82
N GLN A 523 11.40 -14.59 4.82
CA GLN A 523 10.56 -15.69 5.28
C GLN A 523 9.77 -15.34 6.54
N PHE A 524 10.40 -14.60 7.47
CA PHE A 524 9.82 -14.30 8.77
C PHE A 524 10.19 -12.89 9.22
N VAL A 525 9.24 -12.20 9.84
CA VAL A 525 9.46 -10.93 10.53
C VAL A 525 8.75 -10.92 11.88
N SER A 526 9.37 -10.26 12.83
CA SER A 526 8.80 -9.90 14.15
C SER A 526 9.49 -8.62 14.66
N ASN A 527 9.02 -8.06 15.76
CA ASN A 527 9.67 -6.89 16.37
C ASN A 527 11.16 -7.13 16.68
N GLY A 528 11.54 -8.36 17.03
CA GLY A 528 12.89 -8.73 17.45
C GLY A 528 13.71 -9.55 16.46
N GLN A 529 13.11 -10.06 15.37
CA GLN A 529 13.79 -10.97 14.46
C GLN A 529 13.27 -10.90 13.03
N ILE A 530 14.18 -11.00 12.06
CA ILE A 530 13.90 -11.23 10.64
C ILE A 530 14.69 -12.44 10.16
N ASN A 531 14.04 -13.38 9.43
CA ASN A 531 14.74 -14.42 8.69
C ASN A 531 14.70 -14.09 7.20
N VAL A 532 15.87 -14.03 6.57
CA VAL A 532 16.01 -13.58 5.20
C VAL A 532 17.09 -14.40 4.47
N GLN A 533 16.83 -14.71 3.21
CA GLN A 533 17.84 -15.29 2.30
C GLN A 533 18.67 -14.14 1.70
N ILE A 534 19.99 -14.27 1.79
CA ILE A 534 20.93 -13.41 1.03
C ILE A 534 20.74 -13.72 -0.46
N PRO A 535 20.50 -12.73 -1.31
CA PRO A 535 20.26 -12.94 -2.74
C PRO A 535 21.43 -13.65 -3.45
N TRP A 536 21.12 -14.47 -4.44
CA TRP A 536 22.12 -15.12 -5.30
C TRP A 536 22.90 -14.11 -6.13
N GLU A 537 22.31 -12.96 -6.39
CA GLU A 537 22.91 -11.81 -7.08
C GLU A 537 24.19 -11.27 -6.37
N CYS A 538 24.35 -11.62 -5.09
CA CYS A 538 25.54 -11.28 -4.30
C CYS A 538 26.68 -12.28 -4.47
N ALA A 539 26.54 -13.31 -5.31
CA ALA A 539 27.58 -14.33 -5.51
C ALA A 539 28.84 -13.71 -6.11
N GLY A 540 30.01 -14.05 -5.55
CA GLY A 540 31.31 -13.55 -5.99
C GLY A 540 31.72 -12.22 -5.36
N LEU A 541 30.84 -11.50 -4.68
CA LEU A 541 31.20 -10.28 -3.97
C LEU A 541 31.99 -10.59 -2.69
N ALA A 542 32.95 -9.74 -2.35
CA ALA A 542 33.70 -9.83 -1.10
C ALA A 542 32.91 -9.26 0.10
N THR A 543 32.11 -8.23 -0.16
CA THR A 543 31.28 -7.56 0.85
C THR A 543 29.98 -7.10 0.24
N VAL A 544 28.95 -6.95 1.09
CA VAL A 544 27.71 -6.26 0.76
C VAL A 544 27.27 -5.41 1.96
N ASP A 545 26.69 -4.27 1.68
CA ASP A 545 26.06 -3.41 2.67
C ASP A 545 24.59 -3.81 2.82
N MET A 546 24.17 -4.10 4.05
CA MET A 546 22.85 -4.54 4.36
C MET A 546 22.14 -3.56 5.29
N LYS A 547 20.87 -3.27 5.04
CA LYS A 547 20.00 -2.52 5.94
C LYS A 547 18.60 -3.11 5.96
N VAL A 548 17.93 -2.95 7.10
CA VAL A 548 16.51 -3.24 7.29
C VAL A 548 15.74 -1.93 7.15
N SER A 549 14.66 -1.94 6.36
CA SER A 549 13.79 -0.77 6.18
C SER A 549 12.34 -1.11 6.51
N ILE A 550 11.62 -0.16 7.14
CA ILE A 550 10.16 -0.19 7.34
C ILE A 550 9.61 1.09 6.70
N GLY A 551 8.97 0.96 5.53
CA GLY A 551 8.63 2.14 4.74
C GLY A 551 9.87 2.99 4.45
N ASP A 552 9.82 4.27 4.83
CA ASP A 552 10.90 5.24 4.59
C ASP A 552 12.01 5.23 5.66
N PHE A 553 11.86 4.46 6.73
CA PHE A 553 12.81 4.43 7.83
C PHE A 553 13.69 3.21 7.79
N SER A 554 15.01 3.43 7.88
CA SER A 554 16.00 2.36 7.81
C SER A 554 16.83 2.27 9.09
N SER A 555 17.34 1.06 9.33
CA SER A 555 18.40 0.80 10.29
C SER A 555 19.72 1.46 9.85
N ALA A 556 20.71 1.47 10.75
CA ALA A 556 22.09 1.68 10.33
C ALA A 556 22.51 0.57 9.35
N VAL A 557 23.35 0.95 8.37
CA VAL A 557 23.95 0.00 7.41
C VAL A 557 24.92 -0.92 8.13
N GLN A 558 24.89 -2.21 7.78
CA GLN A 558 25.80 -3.24 8.26
C GLN A 558 26.56 -3.86 7.09
N THR A 559 27.87 -3.71 7.05
CA THR A 559 28.71 -4.34 6.00
C THR A 559 28.94 -5.80 6.36
N LEU A 560 28.48 -6.71 5.52
CA LEU A 560 28.67 -8.16 5.64
C LEU A 560 29.82 -8.60 4.73
N ARG A 561 30.73 -9.41 5.25
CA ARG A 561 31.71 -10.13 4.45
C ARG A 561 31.07 -11.33 3.79
N LEU A 562 31.38 -11.57 2.52
CA LEU A 562 30.94 -12.75 1.80
C LEU A 562 32.12 -13.65 1.46
N ARG A 563 31.84 -14.96 1.36
CA ARG A 563 32.80 -15.98 0.97
C ARG A 563 32.12 -17.10 0.17
N ALA A 564 32.89 -17.95 -0.47
CA ALA A 564 32.37 -18.99 -1.35
C ALA A 564 31.44 -19.99 -0.65
N ALA A 565 31.66 -20.30 0.63
CA ALA A 565 30.80 -21.17 1.42
C ALA A 565 30.91 -20.82 2.92
N ASN A 566 29.84 -21.10 3.66
CA ASN A 566 29.75 -20.94 5.11
C ASN A 566 28.91 -22.07 5.70
N PRO A 567 29.40 -23.33 5.68
CA PRO A 567 28.60 -24.50 6.03
C PRO A 567 28.15 -24.46 7.50
N ALA A 568 26.86 -24.64 7.74
CA ALA A 568 26.26 -24.74 9.07
C ALA A 568 25.13 -25.77 9.06
N PRO A 569 25.30 -26.92 9.74
CA PRO A 569 24.20 -27.89 9.89
C PRO A 569 23.04 -27.29 10.68
N PHE A 570 21.81 -27.54 10.22
CA PHE A 570 20.63 -27.27 11.03
C PHE A 570 20.59 -28.23 12.21
N GLU A 571 20.16 -27.74 13.36
CA GLU A 571 20.03 -28.51 14.57
C GLU A 571 18.64 -28.34 15.18
N TYR A 572 18.18 -29.36 15.89
CA TYR A 572 16.99 -29.31 16.72
C TYR A 572 17.31 -29.72 18.15
N THR A 573 16.53 -29.25 19.10
CA THR A 573 16.61 -29.70 20.50
C THR A 573 15.70 -30.89 20.65
N GLU A 574 16.27 -32.03 21.00
CA GLU A 574 15.53 -33.28 21.16
C GLU A 574 14.62 -33.20 22.39
N PRO A 575 13.31 -33.44 22.24
CA PRO A 575 12.36 -33.41 23.33
C PRO A 575 12.74 -34.35 24.47
N GLY A 576 12.69 -33.87 25.72
CA GLY A 576 12.94 -34.67 26.92
C GLY A 576 14.42 -34.89 27.29
N THR A 577 15.38 -34.53 26.42
CA THR A 577 16.81 -34.75 26.68
C THR A 577 17.65 -33.47 26.73
N ASN A 578 17.14 -32.34 26.25
CA ASN A 578 17.86 -31.08 26.02
C ASN A 578 19.09 -31.18 25.09
N ARG A 579 19.28 -32.30 24.38
CA ARG A 579 20.39 -32.47 23.42
C ARG A 579 20.12 -31.69 22.15
N ARG A 580 21.16 -31.04 21.62
CA ARG A 580 21.12 -30.42 20.29
C ARG A 580 21.71 -31.40 19.30
N LEU A 581 20.85 -31.89 18.40
CA LEU A 581 21.22 -32.87 17.38
C LEU A 581 21.03 -32.27 15.98
N VAL A 582 21.83 -32.74 15.03
CA VAL A 582 21.70 -32.35 13.61
C VAL A 582 20.31 -32.73 13.12
N ALA A 583 19.65 -31.84 12.40
CA ALA A 583 18.43 -32.13 11.68
C ALA A 583 18.77 -33.04 10.50
N ALA A 584 18.49 -34.32 10.64
CA ALA A 584 18.80 -35.34 9.65
C ALA A 584 17.71 -36.41 9.61
N LEU A 585 17.53 -37.01 8.42
CA LEU A 585 16.62 -38.13 8.20
C LEU A 585 17.42 -39.38 7.78
N ASP A 586 16.93 -40.54 8.16
CA ASP A 586 17.46 -41.83 7.66
C ASP A 586 16.99 -42.15 6.23
N GLY A 587 17.36 -43.28 5.68
CA GLY A 587 16.98 -43.72 4.35
C GLY A 587 15.47 -43.94 4.15
N ASN A 588 14.69 -44.01 5.22
CA ASN A 588 13.23 -44.15 5.24
C ASN A 588 12.51 -42.82 5.54
N PHE A 589 13.25 -41.71 5.50
CA PHE A 589 12.75 -40.35 5.86
C PHE A 589 12.28 -40.21 7.30
N ALA A 590 12.72 -41.09 8.22
CA ALA A 590 12.47 -40.92 9.65
C ALA A 590 13.55 -40.04 10.28
N LEU A 591 13.14 -39.19 11.25
CA LEU A 591 14.07 -38.30 11.94
C LEU A 591 15.12 -39.09 12.72
N ILE A 592 16.40 -38.79 12.48
CA ILE A 592 17.50 -39.33 13.26
C ILE A 592 17.48 -38.66 14.64
N SER A 593 17.37 -39.49 15.70
CA SER A 593 17.21 -39.09 17.09
C SER A 593 17.83 -40.13 18.03
N SER A 594 17.83 -39.88 19.32
CA SER A 594 18.27 -40.88 20.32
C SER A 594 17.44 -42.18 20.22
N ALA A 595 16.16 -42.10 19.83
CA ALA A 595 15.29 -43.27 19.65
C ALA A 595 15.47 -43.97 18.27
N ASN A 596 15.99 -43.23 17.29
CA ASN A 596 16.28 -43.73 15.94
C ASN A 596 17.68 -43.25 15.51
N PRO A 597 18.76 -43.79 16.06
CA PRO A 597 20.12 -43.36 15.72
C PRO A 597 20.52 -43.74 14.31
N ALA A 598 21.40 -42.96 13.69
CA ALA A 598 21.99 -43.23 12.40
C ALA A 598 22.76 -44.55 12.45
N ARG A 599 22.52 -45.43 11.49
CA ARG A 599 23.18 -46.75 11.41
C ARG A 599 24.41 -46.68 10.51
N ARG A 600 25.52 -47.24 10.93
CA ARG A 600 26.70 -47.40 10.09
C ARG A 600 26.36 -48.13 8.81
N GLY A 601 26.96 -47.74 7.68
CA GLY A 601 26.68 -48.29 6.34
C GLY A 601 25.36 -47.82 5.73
N GLN A 602 24.51 -47.09 6.47
CA GLN A 602 23.21 -46.60 5.98
C GLN A 602 23.26 -45.13 5.59
N VAL A 603 22.27 -44.70 4.82
CA VAL A 603 22.14 -43.32 4.35
C VAL A 603 21.61 -42.43 5.48
N ALA A 604 22.24 -41.26 5.65
CA ALA A 604 21.73 -40.14 6.40
C ALA A 604 21.59 -38.91 5.49
N GLN A 605 20.45 -38.23 5.56
CA GLN A 605 20.16 -37.01 4.82
C GLN A 605 20.28 -35.81 5.78
N LEU A 606 21.33 -35.02 5.62
CA LEU A 606 21.65 -33.90 6.49
C LEU A 606 21.09 -32.61 5.91
N TYR A 607 20.49 -31.75 6.71
CA TYR A 607 20.07 -30.42 6.29
C TYR A 607 21.07 -29.37 6.74
N VAL A 608 21.49 -28.54 5.80
CA VAL A 608 22.63 -27.62 5.96
C VAL A 608 22.28 -26.24 5.39
N ASN A 609 22.90 -25.21 5.93
CA ASN A 609 22.88 -23.85 5.41
C ASN A 609 24.25 -23.51 4.81
N GLY A 610 24.30 -22.64 3.78
CA GLY A 610 25.51 -21.96 3.35
C GLY A 610 26.58 -22.81 2.64
N LEU A 611 26.20 -23.84 1.86
CA LEU A 611 27.17 -24.62 1.06
C LEU A 611 27.67 -23.93 -0.22
N GLY A 612 27.19 -22.70 -0.49
CA GLY A 612 27.66 -21.90 -1.63
C GLY A 612 26.94 -22.17 -2.94
N ALA A 613 27.63 -21.86 -4.07
CA ALA A 613 27.02 -21.90 -5.39
C ALA A 613 26.52 -23.29 -5.80
N VAL A 614 25.41 -23.31 -6.53
CA VAL A 614 24.75 -24.51 -7.07
C VAL A 614 24.50 -24.36 -8.57
N ASP A 615 24.36 -25.48 -9.26
CA ASP A 615 23.99 -25.53 -10.68
C ASP A 615 22.84 -26.55 -10.88
N PRO A 616 21.71 -26.15 -11.51
CA PRO A 616 21.32 -24.80 -11.85
C PRO A 616 21.03 -23.94 -10.61
N THR A 617 21.35 -22.66 -10.66
CA THR A 617 21.03 -21.71 -9.59
C THR A 617 19.57 -21.25 -9.75
N PRO A 618 18.68 -21.50 -8.77
CA PRO A 618 17.33 -20.96 -8.82
C PRO A 618 17.34 -19.44 -8.60
N GLY A 619 16.29 -18.74 -9.05
CA GLY A 619 16.13 -17.34 -8.71
C GLY A 619 16.04 -17.11 -7.19
N SER A 620 16.54 -15.97 -6.72
CA SER A 620 16.48 -15.61 -5.29
C SER A 620 15.05 -15.69 -4.76
N GLY A 621 14.88 -16.41 -3.65
CA GLY A 621 13.56 -16.63 -3.03
C GLY A 621 12.69 -17.71 -3.71
N GLN A 622 13.12 -18.29 -4.80
CA GLN A 622 12.37 -19.37 -5.46
C GLN A 622 12.69 -20.73 -4.85
N VAL A 623 11.71 -21.62 -4.89
CA VAL A 623 11.91 -23.02 -4.51
C VAL A 623 12.89 -23.69 -5.46
N SER A 624 13.69 -24.61 -4.93
CA SER A 624 14.65 -25.37 -5.72
C SER A 624 13.95 -26.33 -6.69
N PRO A 625 14.44 -26.47 -7.94
CA PRO A 625 13.84 -27.37 -8.90
C PRO A 625 14.02 -28.84 -8.50
N ALA A 626 13.04 -29.66 -8.82
CA ALA A 626 13.12 -31.11 -8.66
C ALA A 626 13.79 -31.81 -9.88
N ASN A 627 13.78 -31.14 -11.03
CA ASN A 627 14.43 -31.63 -12.26
C ASN A 627 14.82 -30.47 -13.18
N PRO A 628 16.12 -30.25 -13.48
CA PRO A 628 17.25 -30.95 -12.85
C PRO A 628 17.45 -30.51 -11.40
N LEU A 629 18.07 -31.39 -10.59
CA LEU A 629 18.43 -31.05 -9.20
C LEU A 629 19.54 -30.00 -9.16
N ALA A 630 19.39 -28.96 -8.33
CA ALA A 630 20.40 -27.93 -8.08
C ALA A 630 21.52 -28.48 -7.18
N ARG A 631 22.64 -28.90 -7.79
CA ARG A 631 23.79 -29.50 -7.08
C ARG A 631 24.81 -28.45 -6.70
N THR A 632 25.51 -28.65 -5.57
CA THR A 632 26.65 -27.79 -5.21
C THR A 632 27.77 -27.94 -6.22
N ASN A 633 28.42 -26.84 -6.62
CA ASN A 633 29.52 -26.83 -7.58
C ASN A 633 30.76 -27.59 -7.08
N ALA A 634 30.91 -27.76 -5.78
CA ALA A 634 31.92 -28.57 -5.15
C ALA A 634 31.29 -29.52 -4.12
N THR A 635 31.72 -30.74 -4.05
CA THR A 635 31.24 -31.73 -3.07
C THR A 635 31.85 -31.47 -1.69
N PRO A 636 31.04 -31.32 -0.63
CA PRO A 636 31.57 -31.14 0.72
C PRO A 636 32.25 -32.38 1.27
N VAL A 637 33.20 -32.20 2.15
CA VAL A 637 33.76 -33.30 2.95
C VAL A 637 32.96 -33.37 4.26
N VAL A 638 32.28 -34.49 4.49
CA VAL A 638 31.52 -34.73 5.73
C VAL A 638 32.28 -35.73 6.59
N ARG A 639 32.46 -35.42 7.86
CA ARG A 639 33.05 -36.32 8.85
C ARG A 639 32.05 -36.66 9.94
N ILE A 640 31.93 -37.97 10.22
CA ILE A 640 31.07 -38.48 11.30
C ILE A 640 31.93 -39.40 12.17
N GLY A 641 32.00 -39.10 13.48
CA GLY A 641 32.84 -39.87 14.42
C GLY A 641 34.33 -39.90 14.02
N GLY A 642 34.83 -38.81 13.47
CA GLY A 642 36.20 -38.66 13.01
C GLY A 642 36.52 -39.26 11.64
N GLN A 643 35.58 -39.96 11.00
CA GLN A 643 35.72 -40.64 9.72
C GLN A 643 35.07 -39.90 8.57
N ASN A 644 35.67 -39.93 7.39
CA ASN A 644 35.08 -39.33 6.19
C ASN A 644 33.86 -40.16 5.72
N ALA A 645 32.70 -39.53 5.60
CA ALA A 645 31.51 -40.11 5.07
C ALA A 645 31.50 -39.98 3.53
N GLN A 646 31.06 -41.01 2.82
CA GLN A 646 30.84 -40.94 1.38
C GLN A 646 29.62 -40.05 1.09
N VAL A 647 29.81 -38.98 0.32
CA VAL A 647 28.72 -38.07 -0.10
C VAL A 647 28.10 -38.64 -1.39
N LEU A 648 26.80 -38.92 -1.33
CA LEU A 648 26.01 -39.41 -2.48
C LEU A 648 25.36 -38.27 -3.26
N PHE A 649 24.96 -37.22 -2.51
CA PHE A 649 24.32 -36.01 -3.05
C PHE A 649 24.68 -34.81 -2.20
N SER A 650 24.89 -33.68 -2.84
CA SER A 650 24.96 -32.36 -2.20
C SER A 650 24.31 -31.32 -3.14
N GLY A 651 23.36 -30.59 -2.65
CA GLY A 651 22.61 -29.59 -3.42
C GLY A 651 21.48 -28.98 -2.61
N LEU A 652 20.63 -28.23 -3.29
CA LEU A 652 19.42 -27.68 -2.66
C LEU A 652 18.33 -28.75 -2.56
N ALA A 653 17.62 -28.77 -1.44
CA ALA A 653 16.47 -29.65 -1.23
C ALA A 653 15.33 -29.26 -2.18
N PRO A 654 14.80 -30.16 -3.03
CA PRO A 654 13.75 -29.85 -3.98
C PRO A 654 12.48 -29.33 -3.30
N GLY A 655 11.85 -28.30 -3.90
CA GLY A 655 10.62 -27.71 -3.39
C GLY A 655 10.79 -26.79 -2.16
N ILE A 656 12.02 -26.58 -1.69
CA ILE A 656 12.32 -25.71 -0.55
C ILE A 656 13.28 -24.59 -1.01
N VAL A 657 13.09 -23.38 -0.52
CA VAL A 657 13.97 -22.24 -0.85
C VAL A 657 15.25 -22.33 -0.03
N GLY A 658 16.42 -22.31 -0.69
CA GLY A 658 17.74 -22.10 -0.07
C GLY A 658 18.19 -23.11 0.99
N LEU A 659 17.43 -24.18 1.25
CA LEU A 659 17.84 -25.26 2.15
C LEU A 659 18.73 -26.23 1.41
N TYR A 660 19.94 -26.48 1.91
CA TYR A 660 20.80 -27.53 1.36
C TYR A 660 20.52 -28.88 2.01
N GLN A 661 20.64 -29.93 1.19
CA GLN A 661 20.58 -31.33 1.60
C GLN A 661 21.87 -32.00 1.20
N VAL A 662 22.46 -32.77 2.12
CA VAL A 662 23.65 -33.61 1.88
C VAL A 662 23.31 -35.02 2.28
N ASN A 663 23.31 -35.94 1.32
CA ASN A 663 23.10 -37.37 1.56
C ASN A 663 24.44 -38.07 1.68
N VAL A 664 24.67 -38.74 2.81
CA VAL A 664 25.92 -39.44 3.08
C VAL A 664 25.67 -40.88 3.51
N ILE A 665 26.65 -41.75 3.30
CA ILE A 665 26.71 -43.06 3.94
C ILE A 665 27.46 -42.87 5.27
N VAL A 666 26.84 -43.23 6.39
CA VAL A 666 27.49 -43.24 7.70
C VAL A 666 28.66 -44.21 7.67
N PRO A 667 29.90 -43.77 7.99
CA PRO A 667 31.06 -44.68 7.86
C PRO A 667 30.93 -45.93 8.74
N GLU A 668 31.33 -47.07 8.23
CA GLU A 668 31.29 -48.36 8.94
C GLU A 668 32.13 -48.34 10.24
N ASN A 669 33.19 -47.54 10.25
CA ASN A 669 34.10 -47.37 11.37
C ASN A 669 33.90 -46.07 12.14
N ALA A 670 32.78 -45.37 11.93
CA ALA A 670 32.45 -44.18 12.71
C ALA A 670 32.32 -44.54 14.22
N ALA A 671 32.75 -43.66 15.11
CA ALA A 671 32.47 -43.81 16.53
C ALA A 671 30.95 -43.83 16.78
N THR A 672 30.50 -44.74 17.65
CA THR A 672 29.09 -44.82 18.04
C THR A 672 28.85 -44.04 19.32
N GLY A 673 27.63 -43.60 19.52
CA GLY A 673 27.21 -42.89 20.71
C GLY A 673 26.00 -41.95 20.45
N PRO A 674 25.42 -41.45 21.56
CA PRO A 674 24.23 -40.60 21.44
C PRO A 674 24.56 -39.18 20.94
N GLU A 675 25.82 -38.76 20.91
CA GLU A 675 26.29 -37.41 20.55
C GLU A 675 27.60 -37.49 19.76
N THR A 676 27.66 -38.36 18.75
CA THR A 676 28.82 -38.51 17.84
C THR A 676 29.07 -37.22 17.09
N GLU A 677 30.34 -36.83 16.97
CA GLU A 677 30.75 -35.57 16.33
C GLU A 677 30.48 -35.62 14.80
N LEU A 678 29.97 -34.56 14.28
CA LEU A 678 29.77 -34.32 12.86
C LEU A 678 30.33 -32.95 12.46
N THR A 679 31.12 -32.94 11.38
CA THR A 679 31.60 -31.70 10.76
C THR A 679 31.42 -31.75 9.25
N ILE A 680 31.20 -30.58 8.63
CA ILE A 680 31.05 -30.40 7.19
C ILE A 680 32.07 -29.35 6.75
N GLN A 681 32.92 -29.69 5.78
CA GLN A 681 33.89 -28.79 5.17
C GLN A 681 33.54 -28.51 3.72
N GLN A 682 33.47 -27.23 3.35
CA GLN A 682 33.18 -26.78 1.99
C GLN A 682 34.08 -25.59 1.64
N SER A 683 34.73 -25.62 0.48
CA SER A 683 35.61 -24.54 -0.03
C SER A 683 36.63 -24.06 1.02
N GLY A 684 37.24 -25.00 1.76
CA GLY A 684 38.25 -24.71 2.80
C GLY A 684 37.67 -24.22 4.14
N VAL A 685 36.35 -24.07 4.26
CA VAL A 685 35.67 -23.66 5.50
C VAL A 685 35.04 -24.87 6.16
N THR A 686 35.34 -25.10 7.44
CA THR A 686 34.75 -26.18 8.23
C THR A 686 33.66 -25.62 9.14
N SER A 687 32.52 -26.33 9.18
CA SER A 687 31.43 -25.99 10.11
C SER A 687 31.89 -26.14 11.55
N ARG A 688 31.12 -25.55 12.50
CA ARG A 688 31.22 -25.99 13.88
C ARG A 688 30.94 -27.50 14.00
N THR A 689 31.42 -28.10 15.08
CA THR A 689 31.09 -29.48 15.42
C THR A 689 29.62 -29.55 15.85
N ALA A 690 28.83 -30.32 15.14
CA ALA A 690 27.47 -30.68 15.49
C ALA A 690 27.39 -32.10 16.00
N ARG A 691 26.27 -32.58 16.49
CA ARG A 691 26.08 -33.88 17.11
C ARG A 691 25.03 -34.71 16.37
N ILE A 692 25.32 -35.99 16.15
CA ILE A 692 24.41 -36.95 15.56
C ILE A 692 24.48 -38.28 16.34
N PRO A 693 23.37 -38.89 16.76
CA PRO A 693 23.40 -40.20 17.39
C PRO A 693 23.73 -41.28 16.34
N VAL A 694 24.70 -42.16 16.65
CA VAL A 694 25.17 -43.23 15.75
C VAL A 694 25.21 -44.56 16.51
N GLN A 695 24.75 -45.66 15.85
CA GLN A 695 24.80 -47.04 16.33
C GLN A 695 25.47 -47.98 15.35
#